data_8149474df96ffd028f0c84efb616a229
#
_entry.id   8149474df96ffd028f0c84efb616a229
#
_cell.length_a   1.000
_cell.length_b   1.000
_cell.length_c   1.000
_cell.angle_alpha   90.00
_cell.angle_beta   90.00
_cell.angle_gamma   90.00
#
_symmetry.space_group_name_H-M   'P 1'
#
loop_
_entity.id
_entity.type
_entity.pdbx_description
1 polymer ?
#
loop_
_entity_poly.entity_id
_entity_poly.type
_entity_poly.pdbx_seq_one_letter_code
_entity_poly.pdbx_strand_id
1 'polypeptide(L)'
;TLFPYTTLFRSGDLFYDLKVGKTRYSQRMPLGTAEEIKSMTADKLNGFYRKWYVPELATVVVIGDLKVAEMEQKIKKLFGDIPSGKLKGYKQYPLDYKESIVCQKLKDTLINRSTLELIIPKVTKVQATYGDRVQKMKERLLVAAINARFTALNMRVSLSDDWYLSDKDHLVLSVSGDNDKEIKCRVTEAVNVLKQIREQGFYEQELARLKENAVQKLSRIYAVKSSDQWCEDFTDLAISGERYVTDTLHNAWLAAQLNRVESRELQKLVSQWFAGWKKIRAAYHYNPGRAAELSEEDILVALKEGEKNPYKEYEYVAKEREEREQVEIPDFLTRKFTQAHLSVASERKIEGLEVKEICLTNGARIILKCTKDGERQITLTAFAKGGASVLPPEKYSQLEGVAGYMEMGGIEKMDYDAYNEMLSQESMAFSVTFEPYWHGWMAMAPADKATELCRLVYEKCFYPEKRYDDFEEVKKEMLENMGEETVLSKMLKNAPDRQMSARIDELMGNALVNGSMADSREEVEAMNLDSIADFYRQIYTNPNGLVCVACGNFDMAEVERDLVAMLSMFPAQEKPNDWVLPDFTYPKGGFREIFPNANEGQTIFDYLYYGSYEASLRNSLMLKLVRDVVRNRLLSVLREQESLLYSPYMLLYHKGLPRAGYYFDINASVDTKNMGKVDKLLKEIIRDVQENEIDAEELAALQRSFVVTRREVVNDYTTAEWKKYLTGALRDGETLDDLAQYDEILYSITPADLKEACCKYLNMENSGLLMMQGEDK
;
A
#
# COMPACT_ATOMS: atom_id res chain seq x y z
N THR A 1 -19.17 18.00 16.78
CA THR A 1 -17.80 18.04 16.23
C THR A 1 -17.60 16.85 15.35
N LEU A 2 -17.66 17.08 14.05
CA LEU A 2 -17.65 16.04 13.02
C LEU A 2 -16.23 15.50 12.84
N PHE A 3 -16.08 14.19 12.92
CA PHE A 3 -14.85 13.42 12.72
C PHE A 3 -14.16 13.71 11.38
N PRO A 4 -12.82 13.52 11.26
CA PRO A 4 -12.08 13.63 9.99
C PRO A 4 -12.66 12.77 8.87
N TYR A 5 -13.25 11.63 9.21
CA TYR A 5 -13.97 10.74 8.26
C TYR A 5 -15.15 11.41 7.56
N THR A 6 -15.91 12.24 8.26
CA THR A 6 -17.03 12.95 7.64
C THR A 6 -16.58 14.06 6.69
N THR A 7 -15.41 14.65 6.92
CA THR A 7 -14.84 15.65 6.02
C THR A 7 -14.35 15.02 4.72
N LEU A 8 -13.72 13.86 4.80
CA LEU A 8 -13.31 13.08 3.61
C LEU A 8 -14.51 12.59 2.79
N PHE A 9 -15.57 12.11 3.42
CA PHE A 9 -16.81 11.72 2.73
C PHE A 9 -17.52 12.95 2.14
N ARG A 10 -17.60 14.07 2.86
CA ARG A 10 -18.18 15.31 2.36
C ARG A 10 -17.39 15.90 1.20
N SER A 11 -16.06 15.81 1.21
CA SER A 11 -15.26 16.25 0.07
C SER A 11 -15.51 15.36 -1.15
N GLY A 12 -15.63 14.04 -0.97
CA GLY A 12 -15.96 13.11 -2.04
C GLY A 12 -17.31 13.42 -2.70
N ASP A 13 -18.35 13.65 -1.90
CA ASP A 13 -19.69 14.04 -2.38
C ASP A 13 -19.67 15.41 -3.07
N LEU A 14 -18.94 16.38 -2.52
CA LEU A 14 -18.76 17.69 -3.10
C LEU A 14 -18.10 17.63 -4.48
N PHE A 15 -17.05 16.84 -4.62
CA PHE A 15 -16.37 16.60 -5.89
C PHE A 15 -17.24 15.88 -6.89
N TYR A 16 -18.04 14.92 -6.44
CA TYR A 16 -18.99 14.23 -7.29
C TYR A 16 -19.98 15.21 -7.91
N ASP A 17 -20.66 16.00 -7.09
CA ASP A 17 -21.66 16.96 -7.55
C ASP A 17 -21.09 18.01 -8.50
N LEU A 18 -19.84 18.44 -8.28
CA LEU A 18 -19.15 19.34 -9.20
C LEU A 18 -18.88 18.69 -10.55
N LYS A 19 -18.44 17.43 -10.56
CA LYS A 19 -18.08 16.69 -11.78
C LYS A 19 -19.32 16.31 -12.60
N VAL A 20 -20.42 15.95 -11.98
CA VAL A 20 -21.65 15.55 -12.68
C VAL A 20 -22.62 16.70 -12.95
N GLY A 21 -22.50 17.79 -12.19
CA GLY A 21 -23.40 18.95 -12.29
C GLY A 21 -24.85 18.60 -12.08
N LYS A 22 -25.77 19.44 -12.53
CA LYS A 22 -27.23 19.19 -12.48
C LYS A 22 -27.67 18.25 -13.60
N THR A 23 -27.08 17.07 -13.67
CA THR A 23 -27.38 16.05 -14.67
C THR A 23 -28.19 14.91 -14.08
N ARG A 24 -28.54 13.94 -14.92
CA ARG A 24 -29.22 12.73 -14.46
C ARG A 24 -28.34 11.88 -13.52
N TYR A 25 -27.02 12.00 -13.62
CA TYR A 25 -26.09 11.28 -12.75
C TYR A 25 -26.13 11.79 -11.30
N SER A 26 -26.22 13.12 -11.07
CA SER A 26 -26.37 13.68 -9.72
C SER A 26 -27.70 13.31 -9.04
N GLN A 27 -28.72 12.97 -9.83
CA GLN A 27 -30.03 12.52 -9.34
C GLN A 27 -30.10 11.02 -9.08
N ARG A 28 -29.01 10.28 -9.33
CA ARG A 28 -28.99 8.82 -9.27
C ARG A 28 -27.70 8.30 -8.65
N MET A 29 -27.47 8.79 -7.45
CA MET A 29 -26.40 8.25 -6.61
C MET A 29 -26.63 6.75 -6.37
N PRO A 30 -25.55 5.93 -6.37
CA PRO A 30 -25.69 4.48 -6.21
C PRO A 30 -26.46 4.04 -4.97
N LEU A 31 -26.31 4.76 -3.85
CA LEU A 31 -27.04 4.48 -2.61
C LEU A 31 -28.48 4.98 -2.62
N GLY A 32 -28.86 5.87 -3.56
CA GLY A 32 -30.16 6.53 -3.57
C GLY A 32 -30.38 7.50 -2.39
N THR A 33 -31.61 7.93 -2.22
CA THR A 33 -32.02 8.77 -1.10
C THR A 33 -32.66 7.95 0.01
N ALA A 34 -32.68 8.47 1.24
CA ALA A 34 -33.37 7.82 2.36
C ALA A 34 -34.85 7.53 2.06
N GLU A 35 -35.52 8.40 1.28
CA GLU A 35 -36.91 8.23 0.85
C GLU A 35 -37.04 7.08 -0.15
N GLU A 36 -36.14 7.00 -1.14
CA GLU A 36 -36.12 5.91 -2.11
C GLU A 36 -35.88 4.56 -1.42
N ILE A 37 -34.90 4.50 -0.50
CA ILE A 37 -34.61 3.29 0.28
C ILE A 37 -35.84 2.87 1.11
N LYS A 38 -36.46 3.80 1.84
CA LYS A 38 -37.69 3.50 2.63
C LYS A 38 -38.88 3.07 1.76
N SER A 39 -38.93 3.51 0.51
CA SER A 39 -40.00 3.15 -0.44
C SER A 39 -39.68 1.90 -1.26
N MET A 40 -38.49 1.28 -1.08
CA MET A 40 -38.11 0.09 -1.82
C MET A 40 -38.95 -1.12 -1.40
N THR A 41 -39.41 -1.87 -2.39
CA THR A 41 -40.13 -3.12 -2.17
C THR A 41 -39.46 -4.26 -2.91
N ALA A 42 -39.69 -5.50 -2.49
CA ALA A 42 -39.19 -6.68 -3.16
C ALA A 42 -39.58 -6.72 -4.65
N ASP A 43 -40.80 -6.28 -4.99
CA ASP A 43 -41.26 -6.25 -6.38
C ASP A 43 -40.50 -5.22 -7.23
N LYS A 44 -40.22 -4.04 -6.67
CA LYS A 44 -39.41 -3.02 -7.36
C LYS A 44 -37.99 -3.53 -7.60
N LEU A 45 -37.39 -4.17 -6.60
CA LEU A 45 -36.04 -4.73 -6.70
C LEU A 45 -36.01 -5.88 -7.72
N ASN A 46 -36.94 -6.82 -7.64
CA ASN A 46 -37.05 -7.92 -8.59
C ASN A 46 -37.33 -7.42 -10.02
N GLY A 47 -38.13 -6.37 -10.16
CA GLY A 47 -38.40 -5.73 -11.45
C GLY A 47 -37.14 -5.10 -12.05
N PHE A 48 -36.33 -4.45 -11.22
CA PHE A 48 -35.03 -3.92 -11.63
C PHE A 48 -34.06 -5.05 -12.03
N TYR A 49 -33.93 -6.08 -11.20
CA TYR A 49 -33.09 -7.23 -11.47
C TYR A 49 -33.43 -7.90 -12.81
N ARG A 50 -34.68 -8.28 -12.99
CA ARG A 50 -35.17 -8.92 -14.25
C ARG A 50 -34.98 -8.06 -15.48
N LYS A 51 -34.96 -6.75 -15.33
CA LYS A 51 -34.77 -5.80 -16.43
C LYS A 51 -33.30 -5.69 -16.85
N TRP A 52 -32.37 -5.63 -15.87
CA TRP A 52 -31.00 -5.26 -16.13
C TRP A 52 -30.01 -6.44 -16.12
N TYR A 53 -30.30 -7.51 -15.37
CA TYR A 53 -29.46 -8.71 -15.30
C TYR A 53 -29.91 -9.71 -16.37
N VAL A 54 -29.62 -9.40 -17.62
CA VAL A 54 -29.97 -10.19 -18.79
C VAL A 54 -28.73 -10.56 -19.60
N PRO A 55 -28.71 -11.72 -20.29
CA PRO A 55 -27.53 -12.21 -20.99
C PRO A 55 -26.92 -11.22 -21.98
N GLU A 56 -27.76 -10.42 -22.66
CA GLU A 56 -27.31 -9.45 -23.66
C GLU A 56 -26.44 -8.30 -23.06
N LEU A 57 -26.53 -8.07 -21.76
CA LEU A 57 -25.74 -7.07 -21.05
C LEU A 57 -24.61 -7.69 -20.23
N ALA A 58 -24.47 -9.01 -20.23
CA ALA A 58 -23.47 -9.73 -19.46
C ALA A 58 -22.26 -10.12 -20.32
N THR A 59 -21.08 -9.94 -19.77
CA THR A 59 -19.84 -10.53 -20.29
C THR A 59 -19.27 -11.44 -19.22
N VAL A 60 -18.93 -12.66 -19.59
CA VAL A 60 -18.30 -13.63 -18.68
C VAL A 60 -16.83 -13.75 -19.04
N VAL A 61 -15.97 -13.44 -18.11
CA VAL A 61 -14.52 -13.60 -18.24
C VAL A 61 -14.08 -14.74 -17.32
N VAL A 62 -13.37 -15.72 -17.86
CA VAL A 62 -12.85 -16.87 -17.10
C VAL A 62 -11.39 -17.03 -17.45
N ILE A 63 -10.54 -16.92 -16.44
CA ILE A 63 -9.08 -17.02 -16.55
C ILE A 63 -8.59 -18.12 -15.60
N GLY A 64 -7.59 -18.87 -16.00
CA GLY A 64 -6.97 -19.90 -15.16
C GLY A 64 -6.39 -21.06 -15.98
N ASP A 65 -5.84 -22.03 -15.30
CA ASP A 65 -5.40 -23.30 -15.90
C ASP A 65 -6.62 -24.19 -16.19
N LEU A 66 -7.19 -24.03 -17.38
CA LEU A 66 -8.42 -24.67 -17.78
C LEU A 66 -8.41 -25.10 -19.24
N LYS A 67 -9.21 -26.10 -19.55
CA LYS A 67 -9.46 -26.50 -20.94
C LYS A 67 -10.60 -25.64 -21.50
N VAL A 68 -10.26 -24.76 -22.43
CA VAL A 68 -11.19 -23.77 -23.03
C VAL A 68 -12.47 -24.40 -23.55
N ALA A 69 -12.37 -25.53 -24.29
CA ALA A 69 -13.55 -26.19 -24.86
C ALA A 69 -14.51 -26.77 -23.80
N GLU A 70 -13.97 -27.29 -22.69
CA GLU A 70 -14.80 -27.82 -21.59
C GLU A 70 -15.47 -26.67 -20.84
N MET A 71 -14.75 -25.56 -20.61
CA MET A 71 -15.30 -24.37 -19.94
C MET A 71 -16.37 -23.71 -20.82
N GLU A 72 -16.16 -23.58 -22.13
CA GLU A 72 -17.15 -23.05 -23.04
C GLU A 72 -18.45 -23.87 -23.00
N GLN A 73 -18.37 -25.20 -22.96
CA GLN A 73 -19.54 -26.07 -22.82
C GLN A 73 -20.26 -25.85 -21.49
N LYS A 74 -19.52 -25.70 -20.38
CA LYS A 74 -20.11 -25.40 -19.07
C LYS A 74 -20.83 -24.05 -19.08
N ILE A 75 -20.23 -23.01 -19.64
CA ILE A 75 -20.84 -21.68 -19.78
C ILE A 75 -22.12 -21.77 -20.61
N LYS A 76 -22.06 -22.42 -21.77
CA LYS A 76 -23.25 -22.62 -22.63
C LYS A 76 -24.37 -23.35 -21.88
N LYS A 77 -24.03 -24.38 -21.11
CA LYS A 77 -25.01 -25.15 -20.32
C LYS A 77 -25.64 -24.32 -19.19
N LEU A 78 -24.86 -23.47 -18.53
CA LEU A 78 -25.32 -22.67 -17.38
C LEU A 78 -26.12 -21.43 -17.82
N PHE A 79 -25.72 -20.79 -18.90
CA PHE A 79 -26.30 -19.51 -19.33
C PHE A 79 -27.17 -19.60 -20.60
N GLY A 80 -27.08 -20.70 -21.36
CA GLY A 80 -27.71 -20.82 -22.66
C GLY A 80 -29.25 -20.83 -22.63
N ASP A 81 -29.87 -21.30 -21.56
CA ASP A 81 -31.28 -21.38 -21.36
C ASP A 81 -31.91 -20.12 -20.70
N ILE A 82 -31.07 -19.14 -20.33
CA ILE A 82 -31.58 -17.90 -19.76
C ILE A 82 -32.23 -17.07 -20.85
N PRO A 83 -33.53 -16.68 -20.67
CA PRO A 83 -34.27 -15.94 -21.70
C PRO A 83 -33.61 -14.60 -22.04
N SER A 84 -33.54 -14.29 -23.32
CA SER A 84 -33.11 -12.99 -23.82
C SER A 84 -33.99 -11.87 -23.30
N GLY A 85 -33.34 -10.78 -22.83
CA GLY A 85 -34.05 -9.56 -22.46
C GLY A 85 -34.45 -8.70 -23.67
N LYS A 86 -35.09 -7.60 -23.41
CA LYS A 86 -35.48 -6.63 -24.46
C LYS A 86 -34.56 -5.41 -24.54
N LEU A 87 -33.50 -5.37 -23.71
CA LEU A 87 -32.62 -4.24 -23.63
C LEU A 87 -31.53 -4.29 -24.71
N LYS A 88 -31.39 -3.20 -25.46
CA LYS A 88 -30.37 -3.04 -26.50
C LYS A 88 -29.08 -2.29 -25.98
N GLY A 89 -28.79 -2.39 -24.69
CA GLY A 89 -27.75 -1.63 -24.02
C GLY A 89 -28.31 -0.46 -23.22
N TYR A 90 -27.41 0.24 -22.49
CA TYR A 90 -27.80 1.41 -21.73
C TYR A 90 -27.58 2.69 -22.53
N LYS A 91 -28.42 3.66 -22.25
CA LYS A 91 -28.33 4.98 -22.83
C LYS A 91 -27.30 5.79 -22.02
N GLN A 92 -26.26 6.24 -22.68
CA GLN A 92 -25.36 7.23 -22.12
C GLN A 92 -26.02 8.62 -22.11
N TYR A 93 -25.81 9.37 -21.05
CA TYR A 93 -26.31 10.73 -20.89
C TYR A 93 -25.12 11.70 -20.89
N PRO A 94 -25.15 12.77 -21.70
CA PRO A 94 -24.07 13.74 -21.73
C PRO A 94 -24.00 14.51 -20.41
N LEU A 95 -22.78 14.84 -20.00
CA LEU A 95 -22.54 15.86 -18.98
C LEU A 95 -22.63 17.23 -19.66
N ASP A 96 -23.76 17.92 -19.53
CA ASP A 96 -23.95 19.26 -20.07
C ASP A 96 -23.90 20.30 -18.94
N TYR A 97 -22.78 20.99 -18.87
CA TYR A 97 -22.60 22.09 -17.93
C TYR A 97 -23.12 23.38 -18.54
N LYS A 98 -24.16 23.96 -17.94
CA LYS A 98 -24.79 25.19 -18.42
C LYS A 98 -24.05 26.44 -17.97
N GLU A 99 -23.61 26.47 -16.73
CA GLU A 99 -22.92 27.60 -16.13
C GLU A 99 -21.45 27.68 -16.59
N SER A 100 -20.92 28.89 -16.75
CA SER A 100 -19.51 29.12 -17.13
C SER A 100 -18.54 28.71 -16.04
N ILE A 101 -18.90 28.97 -14.78
CA ILE A 101 -18.17 28.54 -13.58
C ILE A 101 -19.18 28.21 -12.48
N VAL A 102 -18.82 27.23 -11.67
CA VAL A 102 -19.50 26.92 -10.38
C VAL A 102 -18.41 26.68 -9.35
N CYS A 103 -18.48 27.34 -8.20
CA CYS A 103 -17.56 27.17 -7.10
C CYS A 103 -18.27 26.57 -5.90
N GLN A 104 -17.86 25.41 -5.45
CA GLN A 104 -18.27 24.83 -4.17
C GLN A 104 -17.15 25.03 -3.15
N LYS A 105 -17.55 25.27 -1.90
CA LYS A 105 -16.65 25.69 -0.83
C LYS A 105 -16.79 24.78 0.37
N LEU A 106 -15.67 24.31 0.89
CA LEU A 106 -15.60 23.52 2.11
C LEU A 106 -14.78 24.28 3.14
N LYS A 107 -15.41 24.65 4.25
CA LYS A 107 -14.74 25.27 5.40
C LYS A 107 -14.21 24.18 6.32
N ASP A 108 -12.92 24.24 6.61
CA ASP A 108 -12.27 23.30 7.49
C ASP A 108 -11.19 24.01 8.32
N THR A 109 -11.41 24.09 9.62
CA THR A 109 -10.47 24.74 10.56
C THR A 109 -9.25 23.88 10.88
N LEU A 110 -9.25 22.62 10.43
CA LEU A 110 -8.22 21.64 10.75
C LEU A 110 -7.10 21.58 9.72
N ILE A 111 -7.33 22.11 8.51
CA ILE A 111 -6.30 22.11 7.46
C ILE A 111 -5.29 23.24 7.67
N ASN A 112 -4.03 22.95 7.41
CA ASN A 112 -2.96 23.92 7.51
C ASN A 112 -2.84 24.80 6.25
N ARG A 113 -3.32 24.32 5.12
CA ARG A 113 -3.27 25.01 3.82
C ARG A 113 -4.61 24.92 3.12
N SER A 114 -4.94 25.97 2.40
CA SER A 114 -6.10 25.99 1.52
C SER A 114 -5.74 25.44 0.16
N THR A 115 -6.70 24.76 -0.50
CA THR A 115 -6.53 24.18 -1.83
C THR A 115 -7.70 24.58 -2.72
N LEU A 116 -7.39 25.07 -3.90
CA LEU A 116 -8.36 25.32 -4.96
C LEU A 116 -8.13 24.33 -6.10
N GLU A 117 -9.13 23.55 -6.41
CA GLU A 117 -9.12 22.65 -7.57
C GLU A 117 -10.01 23.21 -8.66
N LEU A 118 -9.44 23.42 -9.84
CA LEU A 118 -10.15 23.83 -11.06
C LEU A 118 -10.34 22.59 -11.92
N ILE A 119 -11.58 22.12 -11.99
CA ILE A 119 -11.99 20.93 -12.73
C ILE A 119 -12.45 21.38 -14.12
N ILE A 120 -11.74 20.95 -15.15
CA ILE A 120 -11.95 21.34 -16.55
C ILE A 120 -12.45 20.12 -17.31
N PRO A 121 -13.69 20.13 -17.83
CA PRO A 121 -14.21 18.97 -18.54
C PRO A 121 -13.49 18.77 -19.89
N LYS A 122 -13.13 17.52 -20.16
CA LYS A 122 -12.47 17.07 -21.38
C LYS A 122 -13.30 15.97 -22.05
N VAL A 123 -13.39 15.97 -23.35
CA VAL A 123 -14.05 14.87 -24.10
C VAL A 123 -13.08 13.72 -24.25
N THR A 124 -13.49 12.56 -23.80
CA THR A 124 -12.70 11.31 -23.90
C THR A 124 -13.25 10.43 -25.00
N LYS A 125 -12.36 9.73 -25.66
CA LYS A 125 -12.68 8.68 -26.63
C LYS A 125 -12.21 7.33 -26.13
N VAL A 126 -13.04 6.31 -26.34
CA VAL A 126 -12.62 4.92 -26.12
C VAL A 126 -11.38 4.62 -26.96
N GLN A 127 -10.39 3.96 -26.39
CA GLN A 127 -9.15 3.61 -27.09
C GLN A 127 -9.38 2.39 -28.00
N ALA A 128 -10.27 2.55 -28.98
CA ALA A 128 -10.65 1.49 -29.92
C ALA A 128 -9.64 1.26 -31.04
N THR A 129 -8.79 2.25 -31.31
CA THR A 129 -7.79 2.22 -32.38
C THR A 129 -6.39 2.52 -31.87
N TYR A 130 -5.38 2.14 -32.63
CA TYR A 130 -3.99 2.53 -32.34
C TYR A 130 -3.80 4.05 -32.31
N GLY A 131 -4.53 4.79 -33.15
CA GLY A 131 -4.51 6.25 -33.14
C GLY A 131 -5.02 6.84 -31.82
N ASP A 132 -6.08 6.28 -31.25
CA ASP A 132 -6.63 6.72 -29.95
C ASP A 132 -5.62 6.46 -28.82
N ARG A 133 -4.90 5.34 -28.86
CA ARG A 133 -3.85 5.03 -27.88
C ARG A 133 -2.66 6.00 -27.95
N VAL A 134 -2.23 6.35 -29.19
CA VAL A 134 -1.21 7.39 -29.37
C VAL A 134 -1.70 8.73 -28.84
N GLN A 135 -2.95 9.08 -29.09
CA GLN A 135 -3.54 10.31 -28.57
C GLN A 135 -3.53 10.35 -27.04
N LYS A 136 -3.96 9.27 -26.37
CA LYS A 136 -3.93 9.19 -24.91
C LYS A 136 -2.50 9.24 -24.35
N MET A 137 -1.54 8.64 -25.05
CA MET A 137 -0.12 8.73 -24.69
C MET A 137 0.39 10.18 -24.79
N LYS A 138 0.03 10.91 -25.85
CA LYS A 138 0.37 12.34 -25.98
C LYS A 138 -0.24 13.17 -24.85
N GLU A 139 -1.46 12.88 -24.45
CA GLU A 139 -2.15 13.53 -23.34
C GLU A 139 -1.41 13.29 -22.01
N ARG A 140 -0.99 12.06 -21.75
CA ARG A 140 -0.19 11.73 -20.57
C ARG A 140 1.18 12.42 -20.57
N LEU A 141 1.85 12.43 -21.72
CA LEU A 141 3.11 13.14 -21.87
C LEU A 141 2.94 14.65 -21.63
N LEU A 142 1.85 15.24 -22.13
CA LEU A 142 1.55 16.65 -21.91
C LEU A 142 1.33 16.98 -20.45
N VAL A 143 0.55 16.18 -19.73
CA VAL A 143 0.33 16.35 -18.28
C VAL A 143 1.67 16.28 -17.53
N ALA A 144 2.52 15.30 -17.86
CA ALA A 144 3.85 15.18 -17.28
C ALA A 144 4.74 16.39 -17.59
N ALA A 145 4.70 16.90 -18.83
CA ALA A 145 5.49 18.07 -19.25
C ALA A 145 5.04 19.37 -18.56
N ILE A 146 3.74 19.58 -18.41
CA ILE A 146 3.20 20.72 -17.66
C ILE A 146 3.63 20.67 -16.20
N ASN A 147 3.50 19.52 -15.56
CA ASN A 147 3.91 19.34 -14.16
C ASN A 147 5.42 19.52 -13.98
N ALA A 148 6.24 19.01 -14.89
CA ALA A 148 7.68 19.24 -14.88
C ALA A 148 8.01 20.74 -14.95
N ARG A 149 7.26 21.53 -15.75
CA ARG A 149 7.41 22.97 -15.84
C ARG A 149 7.01 23.67 -14.53
N PHE A 150 5.88 23.29 -13.92
CA PHE A 150 5.47 23.81 -12.61
C PHE A 150 6.51 23.53 -11.53
N THR A 151 7.05 22.31 -11.53
CA THR A 151 8.12 21.92 -10.59
C THR A 151 9.41 22.73 -10.81
N ALA A 152 9.83 22.89 -12.05
CA ALA A 152 11.03 23.68 -12.39
C ALA A 152 10.91 25.16 -11.97
N LEU A 153 9.68 25.69 -11.94
CA LEU A 153 9.36 27.05 -11.46
C LEU A 153 9.06 27.10 -9.95
N ASN A 154 9.27 26.00 -9.23
CA ASN A 154 8.98 25.88 -7.79
C ASN A 154 7.54 26.27 -7.40
N MET A 155 6.58 25.96 -8.27
CA MET A 155 5.17 26.26 -8.05
C MET A 155 4.47 25.15 -7.27
N ARG A 156 3.63 25.52 -6.32
CA ARG A 156 2.71 24.60 -5.63
C ARG A 156 1.42 24.42 -6.42
N VAL A 157 1.58 23.95 -7.64
CA VAL A 157 0.51 23.72 -8.61
C VAL A 157 0.75 22.36 -9.27
N SER A 158 -0.31 21.62 -9.49
CA SER A 158 -0.26 20.34 -10.22
C SER A 158 -1.44 20.21 -11.18
N LEU A 159 -1.23 19.48 -12.26
CA LEU A 159 -2.26 19.09 -13.22
C LEU A 159 -2.41 17.58 -13.21
N SER A 160 -3.62 17.08 -13.08
CA SER A 160 -3.95 15.66 -13.22
C SER A 160 -5.02 15.43 -14.27
N ASP A 161 -5.03 14.21 -14.86
CA ASP A 161 -6.04 13.73 -15.78
C ASP A 161 -6.87 12.71 -14.99
N ASP A 162 -8.13 13.08 -14.72
CA ASP A 162 -9.04 12.31 -13.87
C ASP A 162 -10.17 11.72 -14.71
N TRP A 163 -10.16 10.39 -14.85
CA TRP A 163 -11.24 9.68 -15.53
C TRP A 163 -12.48 9.59 -14.65
N TYR A 164 -13.64 9.89 -15.23
CA TYR A 164 -14.85 9.93 -14.42
C TYR A 164 -16.05 9.19 -15.05
N LEU A 165 -16.33 9.43 -16.32
CA LEU A 165 -17.42 8.78 -17.06
C LEU A 165 -16.97 8.45 -18.48
N SER A 166 -17.60 7.45 -19.08
CA SER A 166 -17.20 6.84 -20.36
C SER A 166 -16.98 7.81 -21.53
N ASP A 167 -17.61 8.98 -21.51
CA ASP A 167 -17.52 9.97 -22.58
C ASP A 167 -16.84 11.29 -22.18
N LYS A 168 -16.48 11.46 -20.91
CA LYS A 168 -15.85 12.67 -20.40
C LYS A 168 -14.87 12.38 -19.26
N ASP A 169 -13.67 12.86 -19.45
CA ASP A 169 -12.65 13.01 -18.41
C ASP A 169 -12.63 14.45 -17.92
N HIS A 170 -11.91 14.67 -16.85
CA HIS A 170 -11.63 15.98 -16.31
C HIS A 170 -10.13 16.17 -16.17
N LEU A 171 -9.68 17.38 -16.49
CA LEU A 171 -8.38 17.86 -16.04
C LEU A 171 -8.61 18.58 -14.71
N VAL A 172 -7.80 18.30 -13.73
CA VAL A 172 -7.84 18.95 -12.43
C VAL A 172 -6.56 19.74 -12.23
N LEU A 173 -6.68 21.06 -12.22
CA LEU A 173 -5.58 21.97 -11.86
C LEU A 173 -5.72 22.29 -10.37
N SER A 174 -4.84 21.69 -9.56
CA SER A 174 -4.82 21.88 -8.12
C SER A 174 -3.81 22.95 -7.73
N VAL A 175 -4.26 23.93 -6.96
CA VAL A 175 -3.46 25.06 -6.48
C VAL A 175 -3.53 25.12 -4.98
N SER A 176 -2.39 25.07 -4.28
CA SER A 176 -2.32 25.15 -2.82
C SER A 176 -1.64 26.41 -2.36
N GLY A 177 -2.14 27.01 -1.28
CA GLY A 177 -1.60 28.23 -0.69
C GLY A 177 -1.99 28.40 0.77
N ASP A 178 -1.24 29.25 1.48
CA ASP A 178 -1.46 29.49 2.91
C ASP A 178 -2.64 30.45 3.15
N ASN A 179 -3.01 31.26 2.15
CA ASN A 179 -4.15 32.17 2.17
C ASN A 179 -4.75 32.39 0.78
N ASP A 180 -5.90 33.06 0.71
CA ASP A 180 -6.64 33.34 -0.54
C ASP A 180 -5.87 34.20 -1.54
N LYS A 181 -5.04 35.14 -1.08
CA LYS A 181 -4.23 36.01 -1.95
C LYS A 181 -3.18 35.19 -2.69
N GLU A 182 -2.52 34.30 -1.96
CA GLU A 182 -1.52 33.40 -2.52
C GLU A 182 -2.14 32.44 -3.56
N ILE A 183 -3.31 31.87 -3.25
CA ILE A 183 -4.05 31.03 -4.20
C ILE A 183 -4.38 31.81 -5.48
N LYS A 184 -4.91 33.02 -5.38
CA LYS A 184 -5.21 33.87 -6.56
C LYS A 184 -3.94 34.17 -7.37
N CYS A 185 -2.86 34.52 -6.73
CA CYS A 185 -1.57 34.76 -7.39
C CYS A 185 -1.10 33.51 -8.15
N ARG A 186 -1.11 32.34 -7.51
CA ARG A 186 -0.68 31.08 -8.12
C ARG A 186 -1.59 30.61 -9.26
N VAL A 187 -2.90 30.88 -9.18
CA VAL A 187 -3.80 30.61 -10.31
C VAL A 187 -3.38 31.50 -11.50
N THR A 188 -3.15 32.78 -11.26
CA THR A 188 -2.69 33.73 -12.29
C THR A 188 -1.37 33.27 -12.91
N GLU A 189 -0.41 32.88 -12.10
CA GLU A 189 0.89 32.35 -12.54
C GLU A 189 0.74 31.05 -13.34
N ALA A 190 -0.06 30.11 -12.87
CA ALA A 190 -0.28 28.82 -13.55
C ALA A 190 -0.89 29.03 -14.97
N VAL A 191 -1.89 29.92 -15.07
CA VAL A 191 -2.49 30.28 -16.36
C VAL A 191 -1.45 30.95 -17.28
N ASN A 192 -0.59 31.79 -16.71
CA ASN A 192 0.47 32.46 -17.47
C ASN A 192 1.51 31.44 -17.99
N VAL A 193 1.87 30.42 -17.22
CA VAL A 193 2.73 29.32 -17.68
C VAL A 193 2.05 28.51 -18.78
N LEU A 194 0.77 28.19 -18.64
CA LEU A 194 0.01 27.47 -19.67
C LEU A 194 -0.09 28.30 -20.98
N LYS A 195 -0.24 29.62 -20.86
CA LYS A 195 -0.19 30.53 -22.01
C LYS A 195 1.19 30.52 -22.69
N GLN A 196 2.26 30.57 -21.90
CA GLN A 196 3.62 30.46 -22.40
C GLN A 196 3.83 29.15 -23.17
N ILE A 197 3.43 28.00 -22.58
CA ILE A 197 3.52 26.70 -23.27
C ILE A 197 2.72 26.70 -24.57
N ARG A 198 1.55 27.34 -24.61
CA ARG A 198 0.71 27.46 -25.79
C ARG A 198 1.40 28.27 -26.89
N GLU A 199 2.15 29.31 -26.55
CA GLU A 199 2.78 30.20 -27.49
C GLU A 199 4.21 29.82 -27.89
N GLN A 200 5.01 29.39 -26.93
CA GLN A 200 6.42 28.99 -27.14
C GLN A 200 6.62 27.47 -27.29
N GLY A 201 5.76 26.64 -26.72
CA GLY A 201 5.91 25.19 -26.67
C GLY A 201 6.88 24.70 -25.60
N PHE A 202 7.39 23.50 -25.84
CA PHE A 202 8.41 22.85 -24.99
C PHE A 202 9.73 22.80 -25.74
N TYR A 203 10.84 22.91 -25.02
CA TYR A 203 12.17 22.69 -25.58
C TYR A 203 12.37 21.20 -25.92
N GLU A 204 13.15 20.93 -26.98
CA GLU A 204 13.41 19.54 -27.39
C GLU A 204 14.07 18.70 -26.27
N GLN A 205 15.03 19.29 -25.56
CA GLN A 205 15.73 18.65 -24.44
C GLN A 205 14.80 18.35 -23.27
N GLU A 206 13.87 19.24 -22.96
CA GLU A 206 12.83 19.04 -21.94
C GLU A 206 11.94 17.83 -22.28
N LEU A 207 11.49 17.74 -23.54
CA LEU A 207 10.67 16.64 -24.02
C LEU A 207 11.45 15.34 -24.15
N ALA A 208 12.71 15.38 -24.56
CA ALA A 208 13.56 14.19 -24.71
C ALA A 208 13.66 13.42 -23.38
N ARG A 209 13.93 14.14 -22.29
CA ARG A 209 14.01 13.53 -20.94
C ARG A 209 12.68 12.87 -20.51
N LEU A 210 11.56 13.53 -20.78
CA LEU A 210 10.25 12.98 -20.40
C LEU A 210 9.87 11.78 -21.26
N LYS A 211 10.22 11.78 -22.53
CA LYS A 211 10.05 10.64 -23.43
C LYS A 211 10.89 9.45 -22.99
N GLU A 212 12.17 9.68 -22.66
CA GLU A 212 13.06 8.63 -22.14
C GLU A 212 12.47 7.97 -20.90
N ASN A 213 12.06 8.76 -19.91
CA ASN A 213 11.41 8.24 -18.70
C ASN A 213 10.12 7.44 -19.01
N ALA A 214 9.32 7.90 -19.96
CA ALA A 214 8.10 7.21 -20.35
C ALA A 214 8.40 5.90 -21.11
N VAL A 215 9.42 5.88 -21.97
CA VAL A 215 9.90 4.67 -22.65
C VAL A 215 10.43 3.64 -21.66
N GLN A 216 11.23 4.07 -20.68
CA GLN A 216 11.72 3.18 -19.61
C GLN A 216 10.57 2.54 -18.82
N LYS A 217 9.53 3.32 -18.51
CA LYS A 217 8.32 2.78 -17.85
C LYS A 217 7.63 1.73 -18.72
N LEU A 218 7.49 1.97 -20.03
CA LEU A 218 6.89 1.01 -20.95
C LEU A 218 7.71 -0.29 -21.04
N SER A 219 9.05 -0.22 -20.98
CA SER A 219 9.92 -1.41 -21.04
C SER A 219 9.87 -2.27 -19.77
N ARG A 220 9.45 -1.71 -18.63
CA ARG A 220 9.35 -2.43 -17.35
C ARG A 220 8.03 -3.22 -17.17
N ILE A 221 7.07 -3.10 -18.06
CA ILE A 221 5.74 -3.75 -17.97
C ILE A 221 5.80 -5.18 -18.57
N TYR A 222 6.81 -5.96 -18.21
CA TYR A 222 6.93 -7.37 -18.62
C TYR A 222 6.73 -8.35 -17.46
N ALA A 223 6.13 -7.92 -16.36
CA ALA A 223 5.83 -8.83 -15.27
C ALA A 223 4.86 -9.92 -15.74
N VAL A 224 5.15 -11.15 -15.41
CA VAL A 224 4.23 -12.27 -15.58
C VAL A 224 2.98 -11.95 -14.77
N LYS A 225 1.85 -11.74 -15.44
CA LYS A 225 0.57 -11.42 -14.79
C LYS A 225 -0.02 -12.68 -14.17
N SER A 226 -0.53 -12.57 -12.95
CA SER A 226 -1.32 -13.61 -12.31
C SER A 226 -2.67 -13.80 -13.02
N SER A 227 -3.36 -14.89 -12.74
CA SER A 227 -4.71 -15.13 -13.27
C SER A 227 -5.68 -14.01 -12.89
N ASP A 228 -5.56 -13.47 -11.68
CA ASP A 228 -6.39 -12.35 -11.21
C ASP A 228 -6.13 -11.07 -12.00
N GLN A 229 -4.85 -10.72 -12.22
CA GLN A 229 -4.48 -9.56 -13.05
C GLN A 229 -4.98 -9.70 -14.49
N TRP A 230 -4.90 -10.88 -15.08
CA TRP A 230 -5.49 -11.14 -16.39
C TRP A 230 -7.01 -11.01 -16.38
N CYS A 231 -7.67 -11.47 -15.30
CA CYS A 231 -9.12 -11.36 -15.16
C CYS A 231 -9.57 -9.88 -15.05
N GLU A 232 -8.85 -9.08 -14.27
CA GLU A 232 -9.07 -7.63 -14.17
C GLU A 232 -8.89 -6.95 -15.53
N ASP A 233 -7.76 -7.18 -16.21
CA ASP A 233 -7.48 -6.60 -17.52
C ASP A 233 -8.57 -6.90 -18.56
N PHE A 234 -8.99 -8.17 -18.67
CA PHE A 234 -10.05 -8.54 -19.62
C PHE A 234 -11.42 -8.03 -19.20
N THR A 235 -11.68 -7.90 -17.92
CA THR A 235 -12.91 -7.27 -17.41
C THR A 235 -12.94 -5.80 -17.74
N ASP A 236 -11.84 -5.08 -17.55
CA ASP A 236 -11.71 -3.67 -17.90
C ASP A 236 -11.84 -3.45 -19.41
N LEU A 237 -11.24 -4.31 -20.23
CA LEU A 237 -11.42 -4.28 -21.67
C LEU A 237 -12.89 -4.50 -22.09
N ALA A 238 -13.59 -5.42 -21.43
CA ALA A 238 -15.00 -5.67 -21.70
C ALA A 238 -15.90 -4.48 -21.29
N ILE A 239 -15.58 -3.82 -20.17
CA ILE A 239 -16.31 -2.63 -19.68
C ILE A 239 -16.01 -1.41 -20.54
N SER A 240 -14.74 -1.16 -20.86
CA SER A 240 -14.32 0.01 -21.64
C SER A 240 -14.65 -0.09 -23.13
N GLY A 241 -14.81 -1.32 -23.65
CA GLY A 241 -14.94 -1.58 -25.08
C GLY A 241 -13.61 -1.42 -25.84
N GLU A 242 -12.49 -1.37 -25.13
CA GLU A 242 -11.16 -1.33 -25.72
C GLU A 242 -10.79 -2.69 -26.34
N ARG A 243 -9.84 -2.67 -27.28
CA ARG A 243 -9.35 -3.91 -27.91
C ARG A 243 -8.10 -4.39 -27.22
N TYR A 244 -8.05 -5.69 -26.96
CA TYR A 244 -6.84 -6.33 -26.46
C TYR A 244 -5.69 -6.24 -27.48
N VAL A 245 -4.50 -5.92 -26.99
CA VAL A 245 -3.23 -5.97 -27.75
C VAL A 245 -2.17 -6.57 -26.84
N THR A 246 -1.34 -7.47 -27.38
CA THR A 246 -0.24 -8.08 -26.60
C THR A 246 0.74 -7.01 -26.12
N ASP A 247 1.06 -7.03 -24.84
CA ASP A 247 1.84 -5.98 -24.15
C ASP A 247 3.21 -5.74 -24.82
N THR A 248 3.91 -6.80 -25.20
CA THR A 248 5.27 -6.72 -25.77
C THR A 248 5.35 -5.91 -27.07
N LEU A 249 4.53 -6.29 -28.07
CA LEU A 249 4.50 -5.60 -29.35
C LEU A 249 3.91 -4.21 -29.22
N HIS A 250 2.93 -4.06 -28.33
CA HIS A 250 2.28 -2.81 -28.08
C HIS A 250 3.22 -1.79 -27.45
N ASN A 251 3.94 -2.14 -26.41
CA ASN A 251 4.85 -1.25 -25.69
C ASN A 251 6.02 -0.80 -26.59
N ALA A 252 6.63 -1.71 -27.36
CA ALA A 252 7.68 -1.37 -28.32
C ALA A 252 7.17 -0.38 -29.38
N TRP A 253 5.96 -0.62 -29.89
CA TRP A 253 5.34 0.27 -30.87
C TRP A 253 5.00 1.63 -30.24
N LEU A 254 4.42 1.68 -29.03
CA LEU A 254 4.13 2.93 -28.33
C LEU A 254 5.40 3.72 -28.04
N ALA A 255 6.47 3.09 -27.63
CA ALA A 255 7.77 3.73 -27.40
C ALA A 255 8.29 4.39 -28.70
N ALA A 256 8.16 3.70 -29.83
CA ALA A 256 8.54 4.25 -31.12
C ALA A 256 7.67 5.46 -31.53
N GLN A 257 6.36 5.44 -31.22
CA GLN A 257 5.48 6.58 -31.47
C GLN A 257 5.78 7.75 -30.53
N LEU A 258 6.06 7.47 -29.27
CA LEU A 258 6.39 8.47 -28.26
C LEU A 258 7.60 9.31 -28.66
N ASN A 259 8.65 8.67 -29.20
CA ASN A 259 9.84 9.36 -29.68
C ASN A 259 9.57 10.32 -30.86
N ARG A 260 8.48 10.11 -31.63
CA ARG A 260 8.08 10.96 -32.76
C ARG A 260 7.20 12.14 -32.36
N VAL A 261 6.76 12.26 -31.13
CA VAL A 261 5.89 13.35 -30.67
C VAL A 261 6.66 14.67 -30.71
N GLU A 262 6.10 15.67 -31.40
CA GLU A 262 6.68 17.00 -31.51
C GLU A 262 6.02 17.99 -30.56
N SER A 263 6.75 19.03 -30.14
CA SER A 263 6.25 20.12 -29.29
C SER A 263 4.97 20.77 -29.83
N ARG A 264 4.88 20.96 -31.17
CA ARG A 264 3.69 21.53 -31.81
C ARG A 264 2.40 20.72 -31.60
N GLU A 265 2.50 19.40 -31.48
CA GLU A 265 1.34 18.56 -31.23
C GLU A 265 0.81 18.77 -29.81
N LEU A 266 1.73 18.90 -28.84
CA LEU A 266 1.40 19.20 -27.46
C LEU A 266 0.84 20.62 -27.29
N GLN A 267 1.38 21.61 -27.99
CA GLN A 267 0.83 22.97 -28.03
C GLN A 267 -0.63 23.01 -28.49
N LYS A 268 -0.97 22.22 -29.52
CA LYS A 268 -2.37 22.10 -29.97
C LYS A 268 -3.29 21.54 -28.88
N LEU A 269 -2.82 20.54 -28.11
CA LEU A 269 -3.59 19.97 -26.99
C LEU A 269 -3.77 21.00 -25.87
N VAL A 270 -2.73 21.76 -25.50
CA VAL A 270 -2.85 22.84 -24.49
C VAL A 270 -3.89 23.89 -24.96
N SER A 271 -3.82 24.28 -26.24
CA SER A 271 -4.79 25.22 -26.81
C SER A 271 -6.23 24.68 -26.77
N GLN A 272 -6.43 23.39 -26.98
CA GLN A 272 -7.74 22.75 -26.91
C GLN A 272 -8.26 22.63 -25.49
N TRP A 273 -7.41 22.21 -24.54
CA TRP A 273 -7.80 21.96 -23.18
C TRP A 273 -8.15 23.24 -22.40
N PHE A 274 -7.36 24.29 -22.61
CA PHE A 274 -7.49 25.54 -21.85
C PHE A 274 -8.12 26.69 -22.69
N ALA A 275 -8.87 26.36 -23.75
CA ALA A 275 -9.50 27.35 -24.65
C ALA A 275 -10.55 28.20 -23.93
N GLY A 276 -10.13 29.34 -23.40
CA GLY A 276 -11.01 30.37 -22.83
C GLY A 276 -11.67 29.98 -21.50
N TRP A 277 -11.14 28.99 -20.78
CA TRP A 277 -11.55 28.63 -19.44
C TRP A 277 -13.07 28.51 -19.28
N LYS A 278 -13.68 27.72 -20.15
CA LYS A 278 -15.13 27.55 -20.19
C LYS A 278 -15.60 26.35 -19.37
N LYS A 279 -16.75 26.53 -18.72
CA LYS A 279 -17.44 25.47 -17.98
C LYS A 279 -16.63 24.88 -16.82
N ILE A 280 -15.86 25.72 -16.13
CA ILE A 280 -15.01 25.33 -15.01
C ILE A 280 -15.88 24.95 -13.80
N ARG A 281 -15.45 23.93 -13.09
CA ARG A 281 -15.96 23.56 -11.76
C ARG A 281 -14.84 23.76 -10.76
N ALA A 282 -15.10 24.53 -9.72
CA ALA A 282 -14.11 24.86 -8.72
C ALA A 282 -14.50 24.27 -7.35
N ALA A 283 -13.57 23.58 -6.71
CA ALA A 283 -13.68 23.14 -5.33
C ALA A 283 -12.67 23.91 -4.47
N TYR A 284 -13.16 24.70 -3.53
CA TYR A 284 -12.30 25.48 -2.64
C TYR A 284 -12.41 24.95 -1.21
N HIS A 285 -11.35 24.27 -0.77
CA HIS A 285 -11.19 23.77 0.59
C HIS A 285 -10.28 24.74 1.35
N TYR A 286 -10.78 25.40 2.39
CA TYR A 286 -10.05 26.44 3.06
C TYR A 286 -10.28 26.51 4.57
N ASN A 287 -9.25 27.02 5.27
CA ASN A 287 -9.32 27.31 6.69
C ASN A 287 -9.73 28.78 6.87
N PRO A 288 -10.93 29.05 7.41
CA PRO A 288 -11.43 30.41 7.57
C PRO A 288 -10.63 31.28 8.56
N GLY A 289 -9.78 30.66 9.40
CA GLY A 289 -8.84 31.39 10.27
C GLY A 289 -7.58 31.88 9.54
N ARG A 290 -7.32 31.42 8.31
CA ARG A 290 -6.10 31.75 7.55
C ARG A 290 -6.38 32.35 6.17
N ALA A 291 -7.49 31.99 5.55
CA ALA A 291 -7.85 32.40 4.21
C ALA A 291 -9.29 32.91 4.14
N ALA A 292 -9.51 33.95 3.36
CA ALA A 292 -10.85 34.41 3.04
C ALA A 292 -11.54 33.48 2.04
N GLU A 293 -12.85 33.56 2.01
CA GLU A 293 -13.67 32.85 1.06
C GLU A 293 -13.49 33.40 -0.36
N LEU A 294 -13.16 32.54 -1.32
CA LEU A 294 -13.06 32.91 -2.72
C LEU A 294 -14.44 32.85 -3.39
N SER A 295 -14.78 33.91 -4.13
CA SER A 295 -15.96 33.95 -4.99
C SER A 295 -15.64 33.39 -6.39
N GLU A 296 -16.67 33.06 -7.15
CA GLU A 296 -16.54 32.71 -8.58
C GLU A 296 -15.89 33.83 -9.39
N GLU A 297 -16.20 35.10 -9.03
CA GLU A 297 -15.63 36.30 -9.66
C GLU A 297 -14.13 36.41 -9.38
N ASP A 298 -13.67 36.17 -8.13
CA ASP A 298 -12.25 36.15 -7.77
C ASP A 298 -11.47 35.17 -8.65
N ILE A 299 -12.01 33.95 -8.83
CA ILE A 299 -11.39 32.93 -9.66
C ILE A 299 -11.35 33.37 -11.13
N LEU A 300 -12.45 33.89 -11.66
CA LEU A 300 -12.53 34.37 -13.04
C LEU A 300 -11.58 35.55 -13.30
N VAL A 301 -11.40 36.44 -12.33
CA VAL A 301 -10.45 37.56 -12.41
C VAL A 301 -9.03 37.00 -12.47
N ALA A 302 -8.64 36.08 -11.59
CA ALA A 302 -7.31 35.48 -11.60
C ALA A 302 -7.00 34.77 -12.92
N LEU A 303 -7.96 34.01 -13.47
CA LEU A 303 -7.82 33.36 -14.77
C LEU A 303 -7.63 34.37 -15.93
N LYS A 304 -8.43 35.44 -15.94
CA LYS A 304 -8.33 36.48 -16.95
C LYS A 304 -7.02 37.29 -16.87
N GLU A 305 -6.56 37.57 -15.65
CA GLU A 305 -5.28 38.24 -15.44
C GLU A 305 -4.12 37.38 -15.93
N GLY A 306 -4.11 36.06 -15.66
CA GLY A 306 -3.10 35.15 -16.18
C GLY A 306 -3.06 35.11 -17.71
N GLU A 307 -4.21 35.13 -18.38
CA GLU A 307 -4.30 35.22 -19.84
C GLU A 307 -3.88 36.59 -20.40
N LYS A 308 -4.19 37.66 -19.69
CA LYS A 308 -3.89 39.04 -20.14
C LYS A 308 -2.44 39.41 -19.91
N ASN A 309 -1.86 39.02 -18.80
CA ASN A 309 -0.51 39.40 -18.42
C ASN A 309 0.52 38.87 -19.44
N PRO A 310 1.59 39.62 -19.74
CA PRO A 310 2.70 39.09 -20.50
C PRO A 310 3.30 37.92 -19.69
N TYR A 311 3.59 36.82 -20.38
CA TYR A 311 4.29 35.73 -19.74
C TYR A 311 5.77 36.04 -19.60
N LYS A 312 6.40 35.51 -18.56
CA LYS A 312 7.86 35.53 -18.47
C LYS A 312 8.42 34.49 -19.43
N GLU A 313 9.44 34.87 -20.21
CA GLU A 313 10.17 33.90 -21.00
C GLU A 313 10.74 32.84 -20.06
N TYR A 314 10.51 31.58 -20.41
CA TYR A 314 11.07 30.44 -19.70
C TYR A 314 12.32 30.02 -20.46
N GLU A 315 13.46 30.15 -19.83
CA GLU A 315 14.67 29.50 -20.29
C GLU A 315 14.70 28.12 -19.66
N TYR A 316 14.60 27.10 -20.49
CA TYR A 316 14.91 25.76 -20.04
C TYR A 316 16.42 25.73 -19.74
N VAL A 317 16.75 25.96 -18.50
CA VAL A 317 18.02 25.48 -18.00
C VAL A 317 17.87 23.97 -18.03
N ALA A 318 18.35 23.32 -19.12
CA ALA A 318 18.75 21.95 -18.96
C ALA A 318 19.56 22.03 -17.67
N LYS A 319 19.06 21.51 -16.54
CA LYS A 319 20.01 20.98 -15.58
C LYS A 319 20.83 20.12 -16.51
N GLU A 320 21.98 20.66 -16.96
CA GLU A 320 22.94 19.82 -17.61
C GLU A 320 22.78 18.57 -16.77
N ARG A 321 22.36 17.47 -17.40
CA ARG A 321 23.00 16.29 -16.92
C ARG A 321 24.42 16.82 -16.90
N GLU A 322 24.89 17.33 -15.76
CA GLU A 322 26.30 17.20 -15.48
C GLU A 322 26.49 15.84 -16.04
N GLU A 323 27.18 15.74 -17.25
CA GLU A 323 27.41 14.41 -17.80
C GLU A 323 27.69 13.64 -16.58
N ARG A 324 26.61 12.96 -16.08
CA ARG A 324 26.65 12.43 -14.71
C ARG A 324 27.77 11.51 -14.94
N GLU A 325 28.98 11.98 -14.54
CA GLU A 325 30.19 11.22 -14.73
C GLU A 325 29.75 9.85 -14.33
N GLN A 326 29.71 8.92 -15.30
CA GLN A 326 29.21 7.59 -15.02
C GLN A 326 29.93 7.26 -13.72
N VAL A 327 29.19 7.25 -12.59
CA VAL A 327 29.82 6.98 -11.31
C VAL A 327 30.22 5.55 -11.47
N GLU A 328 31.44 5.35 -11.97
CA GLU A 328 32.00 4.02 -12.15
C GLU A 328 31.87 3.34 -10.80
N ILE A 329 31.31 2.13 -10.81
CA ILE A 329 31.27 1.35 -9.57
C ILE A 329 32.70 1.31 -9.05
N PRO A 330 32.97 1.83 -7.84
CA PRO A 330 34.33 1.88 -7.33
C PRO A 330 34.97 0.50 -7.30
N ASP A 331 36.22 0.40 -7.65
CA ASP A 331 37.00 -0.85 -7.67
C ASP A 331 36.85 -1.67 -6.38
N PHE A 332 36.66 -1.01 -5.23
CA PHE A 332 36.50 -1.74 -3.97
C PHE A 332 35.18 -2.49 -3.87
N LEU A 333 34.13 -2.06 -4.59
CA LEU A 333 32.85 -2.78 -4.64
C LEU A 333 32.90 -3.95 -5.63
N THR A 334 33.73 -3.88 -6.68
CA THR A 334 33.86 -4.97 -7.67
C THR A 334 34.84 -6.06 -7.22
N ARG A 335 35.60 -5.85 -6.15
CA ARG A 335 36.56 -6.83 -5.64
C ARG A 335 35.87 -8.05 -5.08
N LYS A 336 36.20 -9.22 -5.63
CA LYS A 336 35.75 -10.49 -5.07
C LYS A 336 36.25 -10.69 -3.66
N PHE A 337 35.45 -11.29 -2.80
CA PHE A 337 35.87 -11.66 -1.46
C PHE A 337 36.99 -12.71 -1.54
N THR A 338 37.98 -12.60 -0.69
CA THR A 338 39.08 -13.61 -0.63
C THR A 338 38.58 -14.85 0.11
N GLN A 339 38.87 -16.03 -0.44
CA GLN A 339 38.39 -17.32 0.10
C GLN A 339 38.95 -17.71 1.48
N ALA A 340 39.86 -16.92 2.07
CA ALA A 340 40.64 -17.29 3.25
C ALA A 340 39.84 -17.53 4.55
N HIS A 341 38.50 -17.27 4.56
CA HIS A 341 37.69 -17.35 5.77
C HIS A 341 36.35 -18.07 5.55
N LEU A 342 36.18 -18.84 4.46
CA LEU A 342 34.96 -19.58 4.18
C LEU A 342 34.76 -20.74 5.17
N SER A 343 33.76 -20.63 6.03
CA SER A 343 33.45 -21.64 7.03
C SER A 343 31.98 -22.03 6.95
N VAL A 344 31.65 -22.98 6.07
CA VAL A 344 30.36 -23.63 6.04
C VAL A 344 30.31 -24.71 7.12
N ALA A 345 29.38 -24.61 8.05
CA ALA A 345 29.15 -25.59 9.10
C ALA A 345 28.27 -26.74 8.59
N SER A 346 27.22 -26.40 7.83
CA SER A 346 26.32 -27.37 7.21
C SER A 346 25.60 -26.76 6.03
N GLU A 347 25.20 -27.61 5.07
CA GLU A 347 24.31 -27.25 3.97
C GLU A 347 23.30 -28.35 3.74
N ARG A 348 22.10 -27.98 3.27
CA ARG A 348 21.05 -28.92 2.86
C ARG A 348 20.12 -28.31 1.83
N LYS A 349 19.48 -29.19 1.07
CA LYS A 349 18.44 -28.81 0.11
C LYS A 349 17.09 -29.24 0.64
N ILE A 350 16.10 -28.34 0.54
CA ILE A 350 14.70 -28.61 0.91
C ILE A 350 13.93 -28.88 -0.41
N GLU A 351 13.81 -30.14 -0.75
CA GLU A 351 13.27 -30.60 -2.04
C GLU A 351 11.87 -30.03 -2.35
N GLY A 352 10.94 -30.09 -1.38
CA GLY A 352 9.56 -29.62 -1.56
C GLY A 352 9.40 -28.13 -1.82
N LEU A 353 10.45 -27.31 -1.59
CA LEU A 353 10.46 -25.86 -1.83
C LEU A 353 11.50 -25.47 -2.87
N GLU A 354 12.40 -26.36 -3.28
CA GLU A 354 13.60 -26.05 -4.08
C GLU A 354 14.42 -24.90 -3.45
N VAL A 355 14.61 -24.96 -2.15
CA VAL A 355 15.36 -24.00 -1.33
C VAL A 355 16.66 -24.67 -0.88
N LYS A 356 17.77 -23.94 -0.93
CA LYS A 356 19.03 -24.35 -0.31
C LYS A 356 19.26 -23.57 0.97
N GLU A 357 19.61 -24.28 2.04
CA GLU A 357 19.97 -23.71 3.34
C GLU A 357 21.45 -23.97 3.64
N ILE A 358 22.15 -22.93 4.08
CA ILE A 358 23.57 -22.98 4.44
C ILE A 358 23.72 -22.31 5.80
N CYS A 359 24.36 -23.02 6.76
CA CYS A 359 24.72 -22.47 8.07
C CYS A 359 26.23 -22.24 8.10
N LEU A 360 26.64 -21.05 8.55
CA LEU A 360 28.05 -20.69 8.71
C LEU A 360 28.52 -20.92 10.13
N THR A 361 29.84 -21.14 10.34
CA THR A 361 30.42 -21.37 11.66
C THR A 361 30.34 -20.16 12.59
N ASN A 362 30.14 -18.94 12.06
CA ASN A 362 29.92 -17.73 12.83
C ASN A 362 28.46 -17.53 13.28
N GLY A 363 27.58 -18.48 12.94
CA GLY A 363 26.17 -18.47 13.32
C GLY A 363 25.23 -17.83 12.32
N ALA A 364 25.70 -17.31 11.20
CA ALA A 364 24.82 -16.82 10.12
C ALA A 364 24.19 -17.99 9.36
N ARG A 365 22.97 -17.76 8.87
CA ARG A 365 22.17 -18.72 8.11
C ARG A 365 21.74 -18.10 6.79
N ILE A 366 22.00 -18.76 5.69
CA ILE A 366 21.67 -18.32 4.33
C ILE A 366 20.58 -19.22 3.76
N ILE A 367 19.55 -18.64 3.20
CA ILE A 367 18.45 -19.32 2.52
C ILE A 367 18.42 -18.83 1.08
N LEU A 368 18.61 -19.75 0.12
CA LEU A 368 18.66 -19.43 -1.31
C LEU A 368 17.42 -19.99 -2.01
N LYS A 369 16.70 -19.13 -2.73
CA LYS A 369 15.54 -19.47 -3.55
C LYS A 369 15.68 -18.84 -4.94
N CYS A 370 15.95 -19.63 -5.96
CA CYS A 370 15.86 -19.18 -7.35
C CYS A 370 14.38 -19.16 -7.79
N THR A 371 13.98 -18.07 -8.43
CA THR A 371 12.67 -17.88 -9.06
C THR A 371 12.82 -17.86 -10.59
N LYS A 372 11.69 -17.94 -11.30
CA LYS A 372 11.65 -17.94 -12.78
C LYS A 372 10.94 -16.69 -13.33
N ASP A 373 10.70 -15.70 -12.50
CA ASP A 373 10.13 -14.43 -12.94
C ASP A 373 11.06 -13.75 -13.96
N GLY A 374 10.48 -13.00 -14.88
CA GLY A 374 11.14 -12.57 -16.12
C GLY A 374 12.31 -11.59 -15.93
N GLU A 375 12.45 -10.96 -14.76
CA GLU A 375 13.57 -10.06 -14.48
C GLU A 375 14.73 -10.81 -13.81
N ARG A 376 15.92 -10.68 -14.37
CA ARG A 376 17.14 -11.19 -13.75
C ARG A 376 17.57 -10.25 -12.61
N GLN A 377 17.02 -10.50 -11.43
CA GLN A 377 17.23 -9.70 -10.24
C GLN A 377 17.54 -10.58 -9.03
N ILE A 378 18.32 -10.05 -8.11
CA ILE A 378 18.55 -10.62 -6.79
C ILE A 378 17.98 -9.69 -5.72
N THR A 379 17.24 -10.25 -4.77
CA THR A 379 16.80 -9.56 -3.56
C THR A 379 17.32 -10.31 -2.35
N LEU A 380 18.01 -9.60 -1.48
CA LEU A 380 18.52 -10.08 -0.19
C LEU A 380 17.67 -9.48 0.92
N THR A 381 17.25 -10.29 1.88
CA THR A 381 16.59 -9.82 3.10
C THR A 381 17.22 -10.54 4.30
N ALA A 382 17.89 -9.78 5.14
CA ALA A 382 18.46 -10.32 6.35
C ALA A 382 17.70 -9.80 7.57
N PHE A 383 17.55 -10.65 8.57
CA PHE A 383 16.92 -10.30 9.85
C PHE A 383 17.55 -11.09 11.00
N ALA A 384 17.57 -10.45 12.16
CA ALA A 384 18.04 -11.02 13.40
C ALA A 384 17.12 -10.60 14.55
N LYS A 385 17.13 -11.39 15.61
CA LYS A 385 16.41 -11.10 16.85
C LYS A 385 16.99 -9.86 17.55
N GLY A 386 16.18 -9.12 18.30
CA GLY A 386 16.60 -7.95 19.06
C GLY A 386 15.72 -6.75 18.80
N GLY A 387 16.07 -5.94 17.80
CA GLY A 387 15.36 -4.68 17.52
C GLY A 387 15.36 -3.73 18.70
N ALA A 388 14.29 -2.96 18.86
CA ALA A 388 14.15 -2.01 19.96
C ALA A 388 14.12 -2.68 21.36
N SER A 389 13.79 -3.98 21.43
CA SER A 389 13.73 -4.71 22.71
C SER A 389 15.06 -4.78 23.47
N VAL A 390 16.20 -4.62 22.77
CA VAL A 390 17.52 -4.63 23.41
C VAL A 390 17.95 -3.27 23.94
N LEU A 391 17.20 -2.21 23.65
CA LEU A 391 17.51 -0.87 24.12
C LEU A 391 17.16 -0.73 25.60
N PRO A 392 18.07 -0.21 26.42
CA PRO A 392 17.72 0.22 27.75
C PRO A 392 16.66 1.33 27.70
N PRO A 393 15.65 1.33 28.57
CA PRO A 393 14.58 2.34 28.54
C PRO A 393 15.08 3.78 28.48
N GLU A 394 16.16 4.09 29.21
CA GLU A 394 16.77 5.42 29.26
C GLU A 394 17.51 5.84 27.98
N LYS A 395 17.75 4.93 27.05
CA LYS A 395 18.38 5.19 25.74
C LYS A 395 17.44 5.01 24.57
N TYR A 396 16.19 4.63 24.84
CA TYR A 396 15.24 4.30 23.79
C TYR A 396 15.04 5.48 22.84
N SER A 397 14.64 6.63 23.36
CA SER A 397 14.37 7.84 22.58
C SER A 397 15.59 8.36 21.78
N GLN A 398 16.82 8.02 22.23
CA GLN A 398 18.07 8.42 21.56
C GLN A 398 18.46 7.48 20.40
N LEU A 399 18.12 6.20 20.49
CA LEU A 399 18.60 5.15 19.60
C LEU A 399 17.53 4.52 18.71
N GLU A 400 16.25 4.77 18.97
CA GLU A 400 15.13 4.23 18.19
C GLU A 400 15.22 4.57 16.70
N GLY A 401 15.63 5.80 16.39
CA GLY A 401 15.77 6.26 15.01
C GLY A 401 17.04 5.78 14.28
N VAL A 402 17.79 4.81 14.83
CA VAL A 402 19.08 4.35 14.31
C VAL A 402 19.05 4.01 12.81
N ALA A 403 18.03 3.35 12.33
CA ALA A 403 17.90 3.00 10.92
C ALA A 403 17.83 4.26 10.05
N GLY A 404 16.90 5.17 10.36
CA GLY A 404 16.70 6.40 9.58
C GLY A 404 17.96 7.30 9.56
N TYR A 405 18.58 7.52 10.71
CA TYR A 405 19.79 8.37 10.78
C TYR A 405 20.97 7.78 10.01
N MET A 406 21.14 6.46 10.02
CA MET A 406 22.24 5.83 9.27
C MET A 406 21.91 5.65 7.77
N GLU A 407 20.64 5.67 7.38
CA GLU A 407 20.24 5.69 5.96
C GLU A 407 20.47 7.06 5.30
N MET A 408 20.53 8.15 6.07
CA MET A 408 20.83 9.48 5.56
C MET A 408 22.29 9.63 5.05
N GLY A 409 23.17 8.69 5.35
CA GLY A 409 24.56 8.67 4.90
C GLY A 409 24.84 7.65 3.80
N GLY A 410 25.92 7.82 3.06
CA GLY A 410 26.50 6.84 2.14
C GLY A 410 27.34 5.79 2.85
N ILE A 411 28.55 5.61 2.40
CA ILE A 411 29.58 4.75 3.03
C ILE A 411 30.85 5.57 3.24
N GLU A 412 31.71 5.24 4.19
CA GLU A 412 32.91 6.04 4.49
C GLU A 412 33.78 6.38 3.26
N LYS A 413 33.76 5.54 2.23
CA LYS A 413 34.55 5.71 0.99
C LYS A 413 33.81 6.45 -0.12
N MET A 414 32.51 6.78 0.07
CA MET A 414 31.68 7.40 -0.92
C MET A 414 30.56 8.16 -0.19
N ASP A 415 30.52 9.47 -0.40
CA ASP A 415 29.49 10.32 0.20
C ASP A 415 28.07 9.97 -0.29
N TYR A 416 27.07 10.49 0.41
CA TYR A 416 25.68 10.19 0.17
C TYR A 416 25.21 10.48 -1.26
N ASP A 417 25.66 11.57 -1.86
CA ASP A 417 25.23 11.99 -3.20
C ASP A 417 25.80 11.04 -4.26
N ALA A 418 27.10 10.76 -4.21
CA ALA A 418 27.75 9.78 -5.09
C ALA A 418 27.19 8.36 -4.87
N TYR A 419 26.91 7.99 -3.61
CA TYR A 419 26.32 6.72 -3.25
C TYR A 419 24.91 6.55 -3.87
N ASN A 420 24.02 7.52 -3.71
CA ASN A 420 22.67 7.46 -4.27
C ASN A 420 22.67 7.50 -5.80
N GLU A 421 23.57 8.28 -6.38
CA GLU A 421 23.73 8.32 -7.84
C GLU A 421 24.16 6.95 -8.37
N MET A 422 25.15 6.32 -7.76
CA MET A 422 25.56 4.96 -8.11
C MET A 422 24.42 3.96 -7.95
N LEU A 423 23.70 3.97 -6.83
CA LEU A 423 22.55 3.08 -6.63
C LEU A 423 21.51 3.24 -7.74
N SER A 424 21.21 4.49 -8.11
CA SER A 424 20.25 4.81 -9.14
C SER A 424 20.70 4.34 -10.52
N GLN A 425 21.97 4.55 -10.88
CA GLN A 425 22.53 4.17 -12.18
C GLN A 425 22.61 2.66 -12.33
N GLU A 426 23.01 1.95 -11.28
CA GLU A 426 23.18 0.50 -11.28
C GLU A 426 21.89 -0.26 -10.95
N SER A 427 20.78 0.44 -10.74
CA SER A 427 19.49 -0.15 -10.31
C SER A 427 19.63 -1.00 -9.04
N MET A 428 20.47 -0.53 -8.11
CA MET A 428 20.70 -1.15 -6.81
C MET A 428 19.92 -0.42 -5.72
N ALA A 429 19.60 -1.14 -4.65
CA ALA A 429 19.02 -0.53 -3.45
C ALA A 429 19.53 -1.23 -2.19
N PHE A 430 19.62 -0.45 -1.11
CA PHE A 430 19.92 -0.94 0.22
C PHE A 430 19.09 -0.16 1.24
N SER A 431 18.54 -0.85 2.22
CA SER A 431 17.86 -0.23 3.37
C SER A 431 18.05 -1.09 4.60
N VAL A 432 17.95 -0.46 5.78
CA VAL A 432 17.99 -1.15 7.06
C VAL A 432 16.60 -1.14 7.70
N THR A 433 16.34 -2.12 8.54
CA THR A 433 15.09 -2.21 9.31
C THR A 433 15.41 -2.29 10.79
N PHE A 434 14.66 -1.56 11.60
CA PHE A 434 14.72 -1.59 13.05
C PHE A 434 13.31 -1.57 13.59
N GLU A 435 12.86 -2.72 14.06
CA GLU A 435 11.51 -2.99 14.52
C GLU A 435 11.51 -3.27 16.03
N PRO A 436 10.35 -3.35 16.71
CA PRO A 436 10.33 -3.63 18.13
C PRO A 436 11.12 -4.88 18.57
N TYR A 437 11.09 -5.95 17.78
CA TYR A 437 11.72 -7.23 18.12
C TYR A 437 12.72 -7.74 17.08
N TRP A 438 12.85 -7.06 15.95
CA TRP A 438 13.68 -7.48 14.83
C TRP A 438 14.53 -6.32 14.32
N HIS A 439 15.71 -6.63 13.85
CA HIS A 439 16.51 -5.70 13.05
C HIS A 439 17.13 -6.45 11.88
N GLY A 440 17.52 -5.72 10.87
CA GLY A 440 18.07 -6.33 9.67
C GLY A 440 18.25 -5.35 8.53
N TRP A 441 18.47 -5.88 7.35
CA TRP A 441 18.65 -5.09 6.14
C TRP A 441 18.03 -5.77 4.93
N MET A 442 17.71 -4.97 3.94
CA MET A 442 17.28 -5.41 2.61
C MET A 442 18.19 -4.81 1.56
N ALA A 443 18.50 -5.61 0.54
CA ALA A 443 19.29 -5.15 -0.59
C ALA A 443 18.78 -5.80 -1.88
N MET A 444 18.89 -5.08 -3.00
CA MET A 444 18.53 -5.60 -4.32
C MET A 444 19.42 -5.05 -5.42
N ALA A 445 19.63 -5.84 -6.46
CA ALA A 445 20.37 -5.47 -7.64
C ALA A 445 19.98 -6.33 -8.85
N PRO A 446 20.36 -5.93 -10.08
CA PRO A 446 20.42 -6.87 -11.20
C PRO A 446 21.27 -8.10 -10.84
N ALA A 447 20.91 -9.29 -11.35
CA ALA A 447 21.54 -10.55 -10.95
C ALA A 447 23.05 -10.63 -11.29
N ASP A 448 23.47 -9.90 -12.31
CA ASP A 448 24.88 -9.79 -12.73
C ASP A 448 25.72 -8.84 -11.85
N LYS A 449 25.08 -8.19 -10.85
CA LYS A 449 25.73 -7.31 -9.87
C LYS A 449 25.73 -7.90 -8.45
N ALA A 450 25.65 -9.23 -8.34
CA ALA A 450 25.59 -9.89 -7.03
C ALA A 450 26.83 -9.66 -6.17
N THR A 451 28.04 -9.63 -6.77
CA THR A 451 29.29 -9.35 -6.05
C THR A 451 29.31 -7.93 -5.50
N GLU A 452 28.95 -6.95 -6.33
CA GLU A 452 28.88 -5.53 -5.96
C GLU A 452 27.83 -5.30 -4.86
N LEU A 453 26.67 -5.95 -4.96
CA LEU A 453 25.64 -5.90 -3.94
C LEU A 453 26.14 -6.44 -2.59
N CYS A 454 26.78 -7.59 -2.59
CA CYS A 454 27.36 -8.16 -1.36
C CYS A 454 28.43 -7.24 -0.74
N ARG A 455 29.27 -6.61 -1.58
CA ARG A 455 30.25 -5.61 -1.11
C ARG A 455 29.57 -4.39 -0.53
N LEU A 456 28.57 -3.87 -1.21
CA LEU A 456 27.78 -2.73 -0.74
C LEU A 456 27.17 -2.99 0.65
N VAL A 457 26.53 -4.16 0.83
CA VAL A 457 25.98 -4.59 2.13
C VAL A 457 27.07 -4.61 3.20
N TYR A 458 28.22 -5.20 2.90
CA TYR A 458 29.35 -5.25 3.83
C TYR A 458 29.82 -3.84 4.22
N GLU A 459 30.11 -2.98 3.24
CA GLU A 459 30.58 -1.62 3.49
C GLU A 459 29.52 -0.81 4.29
N LYS A 460 28.24 -0.95 3.96
CA LYS A 460 27.16 -0.23 4.66
C LYS A 460 26.98 -0.70 6.11
N CYS A 461 27.16 -1.99 6.40
CA CYS A 461 27.09 -2.51 7.76
C CYS A 461 28.29 -2.10 8.62
N PHE A 462 29.49 -2.11 8.05
CA PHE A 462 30.73 -1.88 8.81
C PHE A 462 31.21 -0.44 8.79
N TYR A 463 30.99 0.27 7.68
CA TYR A 463 31.57 1.57 7.37
C TYR A 463 30.54 2.57 6.85
N PRO A 464 29.41 2.77 7.57
CA PRO A 464 28.45 3.77 7.16
C PRO A 464 29.02 5.18 7.30
N GLU A 465 28.73 6.06 6.36
CA GLU A 465 29.05 7.47 6.45
C GLU A 465 28.26 8.14 7.59
N LYS A 466 28.92 9.02 8.35
CA LYS A 466 28.30 9.83 9.40
C LYS A 466 28.15 11.28 8.92
N ARG A 467 26.93 11.70 8.65
CA ARG A 467 26.62 13.06 8.17
C ARG A 467 26.19 13.95 9.34
N TYR A 468 27.17 14.58 9.98
CA TYR A 468 26.93 15.38 11.18
C TYR A 468 26.08 16.61 10.91
N ASP A 469 26.30 17.31 9.80
CA ASP A 469 25.57 18.56 9.47
C ASP A 469 24.08 18.27 9.25
N ASP A 470 23.74 17.22 8.48
CA ASP A 470 22.35 16.81 8.24
C ASP A 470 21.68 16.31 9.53
N PHE A 471 22.42 15.59 10.35
CA PHE A 471 21.93 15.13 11.64
C PHE A 471 21.56 16.31 12.57
N GLU A 472 22.42 17.34 12.64
CA GLU A 472 22.15 18.55 13.42
C GLU A 472 20.98 19.37 12.83
N GLU A 473 20.81 19.37 11.49
CA GLU A 473 19.65 19.99 10.85
C GLU A 473 18.36 19.27 11.22
N VAL A 474 18.34 17.93 11.19
CA VAL A 474 17.18 17.14 11.64
C VAL A 474 16.87 17.37 13.11
N LYS A 475 17.89 17.41 14.01
CA LYS A 475 17.69 17.76 15.41
C LYS A 475 17.08 19.14 15.59
N LYS A 476 17.57 20.12 14.85
CA LYS A 476 17.01 21.48 14.86
C LYS A 476 15.56 21.50 14.39
N GLU A 477 15.23 20.79 13.31
CA GLU A 477 13.87 20.68 12.82
C GLU A 477 12.95 19.99 13.84
N MET A 478 13.43 18.94 14.51
CA MET A 478 12.70 18.29 15.60
C MET A 478 12.42 19.26 16.74
N LEU A 479 13.41 20.04 17.18
CA LEU A 479 13.27 21.03 18.25
C LEU A 479 12.34 22.18 17.87
N GLU A 480 12.33 22.61 16.60
CA GLU A 480 11.40 23.63 16.08
C GLU A 480 9.97 23.12 15.97
N ASN A 481 9.81 21.83 15.63
CA ASN A 481 8.50 21.19 15.54
C ASN A 481 7.95 20.71 16.90
N MET A 482 8.75 20.70 17.96
CA MET A 482 8.35 20.49 19.33
C MET A 482 7.59 21.71 19.87
N GLY A 483 6.51 22.11 19.18
CA GLY A 483 5.59 23.12 19.63
C GLY A 483 4.53 22.54 20.55
N GLU A 484 3.75 23.44 21.21
CA GLU A 484 2.59 23.01 22.00
C GLU A 484 1.72 22.05 21.21
N GLU A 485 1.42 20.89 21.80
CA GLU A 485 0.46 19.94 21.23
C GLU A 485 -0.77 20.69 20.74
N THR A 486 -0.99 20.69 19.43
CA THR A 486 -2.14 21.41 18.87
C THR A 486 -3.43 20.82 19.42
N VAL A 487 -4.48 21.64 19.54
CA VAL A 487 -5.81 21.14 19.95
C VAL A 487 -6.25 19.97 19.07
N LEU A 488 -5.84 19.97 17.80
CA LEU A 488 -6.09 18.89 16.86
C LEU A 488 -5.33 17.61 17.21
N SER A 489 -4.04 17.68 17.54
CA SER A 489 -3.26 16.49 17.93
C SER A 489 -3.80 15.87 19.22
N LYS A 490 -4.19 16.69 20.19
CA LYS A 490 -4.89 16.22 21.41
C LYS A 490 -6.23 15.56 21.09
N MET A 491 -7.03 16.15 20.19
CA MET A 491 -8.31 15.58 19.78
C MET A 491 -8.12 14.25 19.04
N LEU A 492 -7.15 14.16 18.14
CA LEU A 492 -6.84 12.92 17.41
C LEU A 492 -6.28 11.83 18.33
N LYS A 493 -5.42 12.20 19.29
CA LYS A 493 -4.86 11.26 20.29
C LYS A 493 -5.96 10.71 21.21
N ASN A 494 -6.96 11.53 21.52
CA ASN A 494 -8.08 11.16 22.38
C ASN A 494 -9.33 10.67 21.59
N ALA A 495 -9.20 10.43 20.30
CA ALA A 495 -10.32 9.88 19.52
C ALA A 495 -10.68 8.48 20.02
N PRO A 496 -11.98 8.15 20.21
CA PRO A 496 -12.40 6.88 20.80
C PRO A 496 -11.91 5.63 20.11
N ASP A 497 -11.83 5.67 18.78
CA ASP A 497 -11.25 4.59 17.95
C ASP A 497 -9.76 4.35 18.25
N ARG A 498 -9.00 5.43 18.44
CA ARG A 498 -7.59 5.33 18.85
C ARG A 498 -7.43 4.83 20.29
N GLN A 499 -8.30 5.28 21.20
CA GLN A 499 -8.28 4.77 22.57
C GLN A 499 -8.60 3.28 22.61
N MET A 500 -9.57 2.82 21.82
CA MET A 500 -9.92 1.41 21.74
C MET A 500 -8.78 0.59 21.11
N SER A 501 -8.16 1.06 20.03
CA SER A 501 -6.97 0.41 19.43
C SER A 501 -5.78 0.36 20.38
N ALA A 502 -5.48 1.45 21.07
CA ALA A 502 -4.41 1.50 22.08
C ALA A 502 -4.68 0.52 23.25
N ARG A 503 -5.95 0.36 23.62
CA ARG A 503 -6.34 -0.63 24.64
C ARG A 503 -6.13 -2.06 24.18
N ILE A 504 -6.42 -2.37 22.91
CA ILE A 504 -6.11 -3.68 22.30
C ILE A 504 -4.59 -3.91 22.33
N ASP A 505 -3.79 -2.94 21.95
CA ASP A 505 -2.32 -3.06 21.97
C ASP A 505 -1.78 -3.30 23.38
N GLU A 506 -2.34 -2.63 24.38
CA GLU A 506 -2.00 -2.85 25.79
C GLU A 506 -2.37 -4.28 26.24
N LEU A 507 -3.59 -4.74 25.93
CA LEU A 507 -4.09 -6.07 26.26
C LEU A 507 -3.28 -7.19 25.61
N MET A 508 -2.73 -6.93 24.42
CA MET A 508 -1.91 -7.88 23.66
C MET A 508 -0.41 -7.77 23.99
N GLY A 509 -0.02 -6.83 24.83
CA GLY A 509 1.38 -6.58 25.17
C GLY A 509 2.20 -5.96 24.04
N ASN A 510 1.57 -5.44 23.01
CA ASN A 510 2.25 -4.79 21.89
C ASN A 510 2.89 -3.45 22.32
N ALA A 511 2.26 -2.78 23.31
CA ALA A 511 2.74 -1.49 23.81
C ALA A 511 4.02 -1.58 24.66
N LEU A 512 4.46 -2.78 25.05
CA LEU A 512 5.56 -2.96 26.00
C LEU A 512 6.95 -2.63 25.43
N VAL A 513 7.08 -2.56 24.11
CA VAL A 513 8.34 -2.24 23.40
C VAL A 513 8.16 -1.04 22.48
N ASN A 514 6.96 -0.48 22.42
CA ASN A 514 6.72 0.77 21.72
C ASN A 514 7.11 1.92 22.67
N GLY A 515 8.39 2.22 22.76
CA GLY A 515 8.84 3.48 23.32
C GLY A 515 8.30 4.64 22.48
N SER A 516 8.21 5.81 23.02
CA SER A 516 7.91 7.02 22.26
C SER A 516 9.18 7.55 21.63
N MET A 517 9.07 8.09 20.41
CA MET A 517 10.12 8.97 19.86
C MET A 517 10.43 10.09 20.88
N ALA A 518 11.61 10.68 20.78
CA ALA A 518 12.01 11.76 21.68
C ALA A 518 10.90 12.82 21.82
N ASP A 519 10.23 12.82 22.97
CA ASP A 519 9.06 13.68 23.25
C ASP A 519 9.45 14.94 24.00
N SER A 520 10.68 15.02 24.52
CA SER A 520 11.20 16.16 25.27
C SER A 520 12.37 16.83 24.57
N ARG A 521 12.51 18.12 24.81
CA ARG A 521 13.67 18.88 24.31
C ARG A 521 15.00 18.31 24.79
N GLU A 522 15.07 17.89 26.04
CA GLU A 522 16.24 17.29 26.66
C GLU A 522 16.65 15.98 25.98
N GLU A 523 15.68 15.17 25.58
CA GLU A 523 15.97 13.92 24.86
C GLU A 523 16.52 14.17 23.46
N VAL A 524 15.95 15.10 22.69
CA VAL A 524 16.46 15.46 21.36
C VAL A 524 17.86 16.08 21.48
N GLU A 525 18.08 16.98 22.45
CA GLU A 525 19.39 17.59 22.68
C GLU A 525 20.46 16.55 23.06
N ALA A 526 20.06 15.48 23.76
CA ALA A 526 20.95 14.37 24.17
C ALA A 526 21.30 13.40 23.03
N MET A 527 20.62 13.45 21.87
CA MET A 527 20.93 12.59 20.74
C MET A 527 22.34 12.84 20.20
N ASN A 528 23.07 11.76 19.93
CA ASN A 528 24.46 11.82 19.47
C ASN A 528 24.71 10.81 18.34
N LEU A 529 25.18 11.29 17.19
CA LEU A 529 25.37 10.47 15.99
C LEU A 529 26.45 9.38 16.17
N ASP A 530 27.48 9.62 16.95
CA ASP A 530 28.52 8.61 17.21
C ASP A 530 27.97 7.45 18.04
N SER A 531 27.14 7.74 19.05
CA SER A 531 26.47 6.70 19.84
C SER A 531 25.50 5.89 19.00
N ILE A 532 24.79 6.54 18.08
CA ILE A 532 23.88 5.91 17.12
C ILE A 532 24.67 5.00 16.16
N ALA A 533 25.79 5.48 15.61
CA ALA A 533 26.64 4.72 14.70
C ALA A 533 27.32 3.52 15.40
N ASP A 534 27.73 3.67 16.65
CA ASP A 534 28.29 2.57 17.43
C ASP A 534 27.25 1.48 17.72
N PHE A 535 26.03 1.89 18.09
CA PHE A 535 24.89 0.97 18.26
C PHE A 535 24.54 0.28 16.93
N TYR A 536 24.48 1.04 15.84
CA TYR A 536 24.25 0.49 14.49
C TYR A 536 25.26 -0.62 14.17
N ARG A 537 26.57 -0.33 14.31
CA ARG A 537 27.61 -1.34 14.06
C ARG A 537 27.43 -2.55 14.96
N GLN A 538 27.14 -2.36 16.25
CA GLN A 538 26.95 -3.46 17.20
C GLN A 538 25.87 -4.45 16.73
N ILE A 539 24.75 -3.98 16.23
CA ILE A 539 23.61 -4.86 15.87
C ILE A 539 23.69 -5.39 14.43
N TYR A 540 24.11 -4.56 13.46
CA TYR A 540 24.12 -4.96 12.05
C TYR A 540 25.37 -5.74 11.61
N THR A 541 26.40 -5.83 12.43
CA THR A 541 27.58 -6.65 12.13
C THR A 541 27.67 -7.94 12.93
N ASN A 542 26.65 -8.26 13.74
CA ASN A 542 26.61 -9.52 14.48
C ASN A 542 25.98 -10.65 13.62
N PRO A 543 26.77 -11.64 13.14
CA PRO A 543 26.26 -12.71 12.32
C PRO A 543 25.54 -13.81 13.11
N ASN A 544 25.76 -13.90 14.44
CA ASN A 544 25.26 -14.99 15.26
C ASN A 544 23.75 -14.90 15.42
N GLY A 545 23.01 -15.78 14.73
CA GLY A 545 21.56 -15.76 14.66
C GLY A 545 20.98 -14.89 13.53
N LEU A 546 21.82 -14.33 12.65
CA LEU A 546 21.39 -13.63 11.45
C LEU A 546 20.87 -14.64 10.41
N VAL A 547 19.69 -14.40 9.87
CA VAL A 547 19.12 -15.17 8.75
C VAL A 547 19.08 -14.26 7.52
N CYS A 548 19.75 -14.67 6.44
CA CYS A 548 19.75 -13.98 5.16
C CYS A 548 19.00 -14.81 4.11
N VAL A 549 17.90 -14.29 3.61
CA VAL A 549 17.08 -14.90 2.54
C VAL A 549 17.40 -14.21 1.23
N ALA A 550 17.90 -14.97 0.26
CA ALA A 550 18.16 -14.51 -1.10
C ALA A 550 17.12 -15.13 -2.05
N CYS A 551 16.32 -14.27 -2.69
CA CYS A 551 15.32 -14.67 -3.68
C CYS A 551 15.57 -13.95 -5.00
N GLY A 552 15.36 -14.61 -6.13
CA GLY A 552 15.48 -13.98 -7.44
C GLY A 552 15.76 -14.93 -8.58
N ASN A 553 15.84 -14.37 -9.78
CA ASN A 553 16.25 -15.09 -10.98
C ASN A 553 17.76 -14.86 -11.22
N PHE A 554 18.58 -15.66 -10.57
CA PHE A 554 20.04 -15.54 -10.55
C PHE A 554 20.74 -16.89 -10.70
N ASP A 555 22.05 -16.85 -10.92
CA ASP A 555 22.90 -18.04 -10.84
C ASP A 555 23.14 -18.44 -9.39
N MET A 556 22.62 -19.62 -9.00
CA MET A 556 22.67 -20.11 -7.62
C MET A 556 24.12 -20.23 -7.11
N ALA A 557 25.03 -20.72 -7.92
CA ALA A 557 26.40 -20.99 -7.48
C ALA A 557 27.20 -19.69 -7.30
N GLU A 558 26.94 -18.69 -8.10
CA GLU A 558 27.57 -17.38 -8.00
C GLU A 558 27.09 -16.64 -6.75
N VAL A 559 25.78 -16.52 -6.56
CA VAL A 559 25.20 -15.84 -5.40
C VAL A 559 25.56 -16.56 -4.10
N GLU A 560 25.52 -17.89 -4.08
CA GLU A 560 25.97 -18.70 -2.95
C GLU A 560 27.40 -18.36 -2.55
N ARG A 561 28.33 -18.40 -3.51
CA ARG A 561 29.74 -18.10 -3.29
C ARG A 561 29.91 -16.71 -2.65
N ASP A 562 29.25 -15.71 -3.21
CA ASP A 562 29.44 -14.32 -2.80
C ASP A 562 28.79 -14.02 -1.43
N LEU A 563 27.61 -14.60 -1.14
CA LEU A 563 26.97 -14.50 0.16
C LEU A 563 27.74 -15.23 1.27
N VAL A 564 28.20 -16.46 1.00
CA VAL A 564 29.03 -17.22 1.94
C VAL A 564 30.32 -16.46 2.22
N ALA A 565 30.96 -15.92 1.18
CA ALA A 565 32.19 -15.14 1.35
C ALA A 565 31.95 -13.85 2.15
N MET A 566 30.91 -13.09 1.83
CA MET A 566 30.55 -11.86 2.55
C MET A 566 30.26 -12.12 4.03
N LEU A 567 29.31 -13.02 4.33
CA LEU A 567 28.87 -13.26 5.70
C LEU A 567 29.95 -13.96 6.54
N SER A 568 30.88 -14.73 5.93
CA SER A 568 32.03 -15.30 6.63
C SER A 568 33.03 -14.23 7.09
N MET A 569 33.05 -13.02 6.51
CA MET A 569 33.85 -11.90 6.96
C MET A 569 33.28 -11.18 8.18
N PHE A 570 32.03 -11.41 8.53
CA PHE A 570 31.44 -10.88 9.75
C PHE A 570 32.09 -11.58 10.94
N PRO A 571 32.65 -10.82 11.91
CA PRO A 571 33.38 -11.42 13.03
C PRO A 571 32.43 -12.24 13.90
N ALA A 572 32.84 -13.46 14.25
CA ALA A 572 32.09 -14.30 15.15
C ALA A 572 31.87 -13.60 16.50
N GLN A 573 30.66 -13.61 16.99
CA GLN A 573 30.25 -13.04 18.26
C GLN A 573 29.88 -14.15 19.24
N GLU A 574 30.34 -14.04 20.48
CA GLU A 574 30.02 -15.03 21.53
C GLU A 574 28.49 -15.02 21.84
N LYS A 575 27.91 -13.83 21.87
CA LYS A 575 26.47 -13.66 22.17
C LYS A 575 25.67 -13.63 20.86
N PRO A 576 24.68 -14.53 20.71
CA PRO A 576 23.76 -14.45 19.60
C PRO A 576 22.88 -13.20 19.73
N ASN A 577 22.35 -12.76 18.59
CA ASN A 577 21.22 -11.83 18.57
C ASN A 577 20.04 -12.50 19.30
N ASP A 578 19.50 -11.83 20.30
CA ASP A 578 18.33 -12.32 21.04
C ASP A 578 17.51 -11.15 21.58
N TRP A 579 16.30 -11.43 22.02
CA TRP A 579 15.37 -10.44 22.56
C TRP A 579 15.60 -10.21 24.05
N VAL A 580 15.31 -8.99 24.48
CA VAL A 580 15.03 -8.66 25.88
C VAL A 580 13.53 -8.48 25.98
N LEU A 581 12.84 -9.48 26.53
CA LEU A 581 11.37 -9.47 26.60
C LEU A 581 10.93 -8.96 27.96
N PRO A 582 10.07 -7.91 28.00
CA PRO A 582 9.43 -7.49 29.23
C PRO A 582 8.48 -8.57 29.76
N ASP A 583 8.26 -8.59 31.07
CA ASP A 583 7.26 -9.47 31.67
C ASP A 583 5.86 -9.14 31.15
N PHE A 584 5.15 -10.14 30.70
CA PHE A 584 3.80 -9.99 30.21
C PHE A 584 2.95 -11.22 30.50
N THR A 585 1.73 -10.99 30.93
CA THR A 585 0.73 -12.04 31.14
C THR A 585 -0.61 -11.54 30.59
N TYR A 586 -1.24 -12.36 29.76
CA TYR A 586 -2.57 -12.04 29.25
C TYR A 586 -3.57 -11.88 30.40
N PRO A 587 -4.43 -10.84 30.39
CA PRO A 587 -5.45 -10.66 31.40
C PRO A 587 -6.43 -11.84 31.40
N LYS A 588 -6.96 -12.18 32.58
CA LYS A 588 -7.92 -13.26 32.75
C LYS A 588 -9.24 -12.73 33.30
N GLY A 589 -10.30 -13.51 33.08
CA GLY A 589 -11.58 -13.27 33.71
C GLY A 589 -12.55 -12.44 32.91
N GLY A 590 -12.55 -12.45 31.64
CA GLY A 590 -13.49 -11.77 30.76
C GLY A 590 -13.86 -10.32 31.18
N PHE A 591 -13.74 -9.35 30.33
CA PHE A 591 -14.04 -7.94 30.67
C PHE A 591 -14.93 -7.29 29.61
N ARG A 592 -15.52 -6.14 29.99
CA ARG A 592 -16.31 -5.30 29.10
C ARG A 592 -15.95 -3.84 29.34
N GLU A 593 -15.55 -3.14 28.28
CA GLU A 593 -15.22 -1.73 28.34
C GLU A 593 -16.02 -0.95 27.29
N ILE A 594 -16.44 0.28 27.63
CA ILE A 594 -17.24 1.12 26.76
C ILE A 594 -16.52 2.44 26.55
N PHE A 595 -16.34 2.80 25.27
CA PHE A 595 -15.81 4.07 24.81
C PHE A 595 -16.95 4.92 24.23
N PRO A 596 -16.89 6.26 24.34
CA PRO A 596 -17.92 7.11 23.78
C PRO A 596 -17.92 7.05 22.24
N ASN A 597 -19.11 7.05 21.62
CA ASN A 597 -19.26 7.14 20.17
C ASN A 597 -20.04 8.42 19.82
N ALA A 598 -19.59 9.16 18.81
CA ALA A 598 -20.30 10.32 18.32
C ALA A 598 -21.57 9.99 17.51
N ASN A 599 -21.70 8.75 17.01
CA ASN A 599 -22.85 8.29 16.25
C ASN A 599 -23.93 7.76 17.20
N GLU A 600 -24.99 8.56 17.38
CA GLU A 600 -26.16 8.15 18.17
C GLU A 600 -26.81 6.88 17.57
N GLY A 601 -27.21 5.97 18.44
CA GLY A 601 -27.94 4.76 18.06
C GLY A 601 -27.09 3.65 17.39
N GLN A 602 -25.77 3.84 17.26
CA GLN A 602 -24.87 2.85 16.68
C GLN A 602 -23.80 2.43 17.69
N THR A 603 -23.55 1.13 17.77
CA THR A 603 -22.43 0.55 18.52
C THR A 603 -21.47 -0.14 17.57
N ILE A 604 -20.19 0.19 17.67
CA ILE A 604 -19.09 -0.56 17.05
C ILE A 604 -18.45 -1.38 18.16
N PHE A 605 -18.17 -2.65 17.91
CA PHE A 605 -17.60 -3.51 18.92
C PHE A 605 -16.48 -4.39 18.37
N ASP A 606 -15.51 -4.69 19.26
CA ASP A 606 -14.47 -5.69 19.10
C ASP A 606 -14.64 -6.74 20.20
N TYR A 607 -15.00 -7.96 19.82
CA TYR A 607 -15.06 -9.09 20.72
C TYR A 607 -13.78 -9.91 20.57
N LEU A 608 -12.91 -9.84 21.57
CA LEU A 608 -11.56 -10.40 21.53
C LEU A 608 -11.51 -11.77 22.23
N TYR A 609 -10.82 -12.72 21.60
CA TYR A 609 -10.35 -13.96 22.24
C TYR A 609 -8.84 -14.01 22.06
N TYR A 610 -8.08 -14.19 23.13
CA TYR A 610 -6.64 -14.06 23.10
C TYR A 610 -5.92 -15.05 24.01
N GLY A 611 -4.62 -15.23 23.77
CA GLY A 611 -3.79 -16.07 24.62
C GLY A 611 -2.47 -16.47 23.97
N SER A 612 -1.76 -17.36 24.64
CA SER A 612 -0.58 -18.00 24.10
C SER A 612 -0.92 -19.28 23.34
N TYR A 613 -0.07 -19.63 22.38
CA TYR A 613 -0.12 -20.93 21.70
C TYR A 613 1.30 -21.49 21.53
N GLU A 614 1.43 -22.75 21.18
CA GLU A 614 2.71 -23.34 20.80
C GLU A 614 3.00 -23.04 19.34
N ALA A 615 4.11 -22.30 19.08
CA ALA A 615 4.49 -21.89 17.73
C ALA A 615 4.85 -23.11 16.87
N SER A 616 4.04 -23.41 15.88
CA SER A 616 4.25 -24.43 14.85
C SER A 616 3.34 -24.15 13.65
N LEU A 617 3.72 -24.61 12.46
CA LEU A 617 2.87 -24.48 11.28
C LEU A 617 1.49 -25.12 11.50
N ARG A 618 1.42 -26.32 12.15
CA ARG A 618 0.15 -26.97 12.43
C ARG A 618 -0.77 -26.09 13.28
N ASN A 619 -0.25 -25.48 14.34
CA ASN A 619 -1.05 -24.62 15.22
C ASN A 619 -1.42 -23.28 14.53
N SER A 620 -0.53 -22.73 13.72
CA SER A 620 -0.86 -21.54 12.89
C SER A 620 -2.00 -21.84 11.90
N LEU A 621 -1.98 -22.99 11.25
CA LEU A 621 -3.05 -23.46 10.37
C LEU A 621 -4.35 -23.72 11.14
N MET A 622 -4.25 -24.28 12.35
CA MET A 622 -5.39 -24.50 13.21
C MET A 622 -6.09 -23.19 13.60
N LEU A 623 -5.33 -22.16 14.00
CA LEU A 623 -5.87 -20.83 14.28
C LEU A 623 -6.59 -20.24 13.06
N LYS A 624 -6.00 -20.37 11.87
CA LYS A 624 -6.61 -19.89 10.60
C LYS A 624 -7.92 -20.64 10.29
N LEU A 625 -7.97 -21.94 10.50
CA LEU A 625 -9.19 -22.75 10.32
C LEU A 625 -10.27 -22.37 11.34
N VAL A 626 -9.94 -22.20 12.63
CA VAL A 626 -10.87 -21.71 13.66
C VAL A 626 -11.49 -20.38 13.23
N ARG A 627 -10.67 -19.42 12.79
CA ARG A 627 -11.15 -18.12 12.25
C ARG A 627 -12.18 -18.34 11.13
N ASP A 628 -11.88 -19.15 10.14
CA ASP A 628 -12.71 -19.28 8.95
C ASP A 628 -14.02 -20.02 9.24
N VAL A 629 -14.00 -21.02 10.11
CA VAL A 629 -15.22 -21.69 10.59
C VAL A 629 -16.13 -20.71 11.32
N VAL A 630 -15.60 -19.97 12.30
CA VAL A 630 -16.40 -19.01 13.06
C VAL A 630 -16.93 -17.91 12.14
N ARG A 631 -16.09 -17.38 11.23
CA ARG A 631 -16.51 -16.37 10.25
C ARG A 631 -17.69 -16.84 9.40
N ASN A 632 -17.66 -18.09 8.94
CA ASN A 632 -18.76 -18.67 8.16
C ASN A 632 -20.06 -18.74 9.00
N ARG A 633 -19.98 -19.11 10.29
CA ARG A 633 -21.15 -19.12 11.20
C ARG A 633 -21.65 -17.70 11.46
N LEU A 634 -20.76 -16.72 11.66
CA LEU A 634 -21.15 -15.31 11.83
C LEU A 634 -21.91 -14.77 10.62
N LEU A 635 -21.43 -15.06 9.42
CA LEU A 635 -22.11 -14.64 8.18
C LEU A 635 -23.47 -15.33 8.05
N SER A 636 -23.54 -16.63 8.23
CA SER A 636 -24.78 -17.38 8.12
C SER A 636 -25.85 -16.93 9.13
N VAL A 637 -25.47 -16.81 10.42
CA VAL A 637 -26.44 -16.49 11.48
C VAL A 637 -26.76 -14.99 11.53
N LEU A 638 -25.74 -14.14 11.67
CA LEU A 638 -25.97 -12.72 11.98
C LEU A 638 -26.35 -11.89 10.76
N ARG A 639 -25.86 -12.25 9.57
CA ARG A 639 -26.15 -11.56 8.32
C ARG A 639 -27.34 -12.16 7.60
N GLU A 640 -27.30 -13.47 7.29
CA GLU A 640 -28.27 -14.10 6.39
C GLU A 640 -29.58 -14.45 7.08
N GLN A 641 -29.52 -15.04 8.28
CA GLN A 641 -30.73 -15.47 9.00
C GLN A 641 -31.37 -14.32 9.78
N GLU A 642 -30.58 -13.58 10.54
CA GLU A 642 -31.07 -12.57 11.48
C GLU A 642 -31.05 -11.14 10.92
N SER A 643 -30.29 -10.88 9.84
CA SER A 643 -30.14 -9.57 9.20
C SER A 643 -29.74 -8.46 10.19
N LEU A 644 -28.95 -8.79 11.22
CA LEU A 644 -28.54 -7.86 12.26
C LEU A 644 -27.28 -7.08 11.88
N LEU A 645 -26.38 -7.71 11.12
CA LEU A 645 -25.09 -7.17 10.74
C LEU A 645 -24.89 -7.29 9.22
N TYR A 646 -24.32 -6.25 8.62
CA TYR A 646 -24.01 -6.29 7.19
C TYR A 646 -22.72 -7.05 6.88
N SER A 647 -21.66 -6.78 7.65
CA SER A 647 -20.33 -7.36 7.43
C SER A 647 -19.66 -7.68 8.76
N PRO A 648 -20.04 -8.79 9.41
CA PRO A 648 -19.29 -9.24 10.57
C PRO A 648 -17.93 -9.78 10.08
N TYR A 649 -16.85 -9.28 10.67
CA TYR A 649 -15.50 -9.73 10.42
C TYR A 649 -14.99 -10.55 11.60
N MET A 650 -14.18 -11.56 11.32
CA MET A 650 -13.32 -12.18 12.32
C MET A 650 -11.89 -12.12 11.79
N LEU A 651 -11.10 -11.30 12.41
CA LEU A 651 -9.67 -11.16 12.14
C LEU A 651 -8.88 -12.10 13.04
N LEU A 652 -7.74 -12.54 12.58
CA LEU A 652 -6.78 -13.30 13.36
C LEU A 652 -5.44 -12.58 13.28
N TYR A 653 -4.93 -12.24 14.44
CA TYR A 653 -3.56 -11.79 14.64
C TYR A 653 -2.82 -12.86 15.41
N HIS A 654 -1.73 -13.36 14.88
CA HIS A 654 -0.87 -14.30 15.58
C HIS A 654 0.59 -14.08 15.23
N LYS A 655 1.45 -14.33 16.18
CA LYS A 655 2.90 -14.31 16.01
C LYS A 655 3.48 -15.49 16.77
N GLY A 656 4.35 -16.26 16.11
CA GLY A 656 5.08 -17.35 16.78
C GLY A 656 6.23 -16.83 17.62
N LEU A 657 6.91 -15.78 17.18
CA LEU A 657 8.09 -15.19 17.83
C LEU A 657 7.95 -13.67 17.98
N PRO A 658 8.56 -13.05 18.99
CA PRO A 658 9.35 -13.62 20.10
C PRO A 658 8.51 -14.30 21.19
N ARG A 659 7.23 -13.98 21.28
CA ARG A 659 6.27 -14.55 22.23
C ARG A 659 5.10 -15.11 21.44
N ALA A 660 4.94 -16.44 21.50
CA ALA A 660 3.87 -17.09 20.78
C ALA A 660 2.51 -16.68 21.35
N GLY A 661 1.81 -15.86 20.63
CA GLY A 661 0.53 -15.29 21.03
C GLY A 661 -0.42 -15.12 19.87
N TYR A 662 -1.72 -15.12 20.17
CA TYR A 662 -2.78 -14.88 19.21
C TYR A 662 -3.87 -14.01 19.81
N TYR A 663 -4.60 -13.31 18.97
CA TYR A 663 -5.95 -12.87 19.28
C TYR A 663 -6.83 -12.93 18.04
N PHE A 664 -8.07 -13.34 18.28
CA PHE A 664 -9.17 -13.19 17.34
C PHE A 664 -9.93 -11.92 17.69
N ASP A 665 -10.32 -11.20 16.68
CA ASP A 665 -11.11 -9.99 16.80
C ASP A 665 -12.38 -10.12 15.95
N ILE A 666 -13.54 -10.27 16.61
CA ILE A 666 -14.83 -10.23 15.96
C ILE A 666 -15.33 -8.79 15.99
N ASN A 667 -15.17 -8.12 14.85
CA ASN A 667 -15.52 -6.71 14.70
C ASN A 667 -16.78 -6.52 13.86
N ALA A 668 -17.68 -5.66 14.32
CA ALA A 668 -18.83 -5.22 13.55
C ALA A 668 -19.43 -3.91 14.09
N SER A 669 -20.33 -3.33 13.27
CA SER A 669 -21.21 -2.23 13.66
C SER A 669 -22.65 -2.68 13.69
N VAL A 670 -23.39 -2.29 14.73
CA VAL A 670 -24.78 -2.70 14.97
C VAL A 670 -25.60 -1.55 15.55
N ASP A 671 -26.92 -1.54 15.31
CA ASP A 671 -27.83 -0.66 16.06
C ASP A 671 -27.70 -0.94 17.57
N THR A 672 -27.50 0.07 18.39
CA THR A 672 -27.29 -0.07 19.84
C THR A 672 -28.37 -0.93 20.51
N LYS A 673 -29.63 -0.75 20.13
CA LYS A 673 -30.76 -1.55 20.62
C LYS A 673 -30.64 -3.06 20.34
N ASN A 674 -29.88 -3.46 19.32
CA ASN A 674 -29.69 -4.86 18.91
C ASN A 674 -28.44 -5.48 19.53
N MET A 675 -27.57 -4.70 20.17
CA MET A 675 -26.28 -5.19 20.70
C MET A 675 -26.46 -6.37 21.68
N GLY A 676 -27.47 -6.33 22.55
CA GLY A 676 -27.76 -7.43 23.47
C GLY A 676 -28.16 -8.73 22.76
N LYS A 677 -28.87 -8.65 21.63
CA LYS A 677 -29.21 -9.82 20.81
C LYS A 677 -27.98 -10.35 20.09
N VAL A 678 -27.14 -9.46 19.57
CA VAL A 678 -25.87 -9.83 18.90
C VAL A 678 -24.94 -10.53 19.88
N ASP A 679 -24.70 -9.99 21.08
CA ASP A 679 -23.88 -10.62 22.11
C ASP A 679 -24.37 -12.03 22.49
N LYS A 680 -25.68 -12.22 22.60
CA LYS A 680 -26.27 -13.55 22.87
C LYS A 680 -25.97 -14.53 21.73
N LEU A 681 -26.21 -14.12 20.49
CA LEU A 681 -25.99 -14.97 19.30
C LEU A 681 -24.51 -15.26 19.08
N LEU A 682 -23.61 -14.32 19.33
CA LEU A 682 -22.16 -14.55 19.30
C LEU A 682 -21.77 -15.67 20.26
N LYS A 683 -22.26 -15.63 21.49
CA LYS A 683 -21.99 -16.67 22.50
C LYS A 683 -22.58 -18.02 22.10
N GLU A 684 -23.73 -18.04 21.45
CA GLU A 684 -24.35 -19.27 20.92
C GLU A 684 -23.52 -19.86 19.78
N ILE A 685 -23.04 -19.03 18.84
CA ILE A 685 -22.15 -19.44 17.74
C ILE A 685 -20.84 -20.03 18.28
N ILE A 686 -20.19 -19.35 19.23
CA ILE A 686 -18.96 -19.86 19.84
C ILE A 686 -19.20 -21.19 20.57
N ARG A 687 -20.31 -21.32 21.30
CA ARG A 687 -20.67 -22.57 21.95
C ARG A 687 -20.92 -23.70 20.95
N ASP A 688 -21.60 -23.41 19.85
CA ASP A 688 -21.87 -24.40 18.80
C ASP A 688 -20.57 -25.02 18.25
N VAL A 689 -19.58 -24.19 17.87
CA VAL A 689 -18.29 -24.69 17.35
C VAL A 689 -17.43 -25.38 18.42
N GLN A 690 -17.69 -25.16 19.70
CA GLN A 690 -17.04 -25.85 20.82
C GLN A 690 -17.71 -27.21 21.17
N GLU A 691 -19.02 -27.29 21.02
CA GLU A 691 -19.80 -28.50 21.40
C GLU A 691 -19.91 -29.48 20.22
N ASN A 692 -19.96 -28.98 18.97
CA ASN A 692 -20.20 -29.77 17.78
C ASN A 692 -18.95 -29.82 16.89
N GLU A 693 -18.70 -30.96 16.27
CA GLU A 693 -17.69 -31.06 15.23
C GLU A 693 -18.20 -30.42 13.93
N ILE A 694 -17.29 -29.78 13.21
CA ILE A 694 -17.57 -29.30 11.84
C ILE A 694 -17.78 -30.51 10.91
N ASP A 695 -18.65 -30.34 9.92
CA ASP A 695 -18.82 -31.33 8.87
C ASP A 695 -17.50 -31.60 8.14
N ALA A 696 -17.19 -32.90 7.89
CA ALA A 696 -15.94 -33.28 7.27
C ALA A 696 -15.77 -32.73 5.84
N GLU A 697 -16.87 -32.54 5.12
CA GLU A 697 -16.86 -31.96 3.77
C GLU A 697 -16.60 -30.44 3.83
N GLU A 698 -17.14 -29.73 4.82
CA GLU A 698 -16.86 -28.32 5.09
C GLU A 698 -15.37 -28.13 5.43
N LEU A 699 -14.80 -28.95 6.32
CA LEU A 699 -13.38 -28.89 6.64
C LEU A 699 -12.52 -29.16 5.39
N ALA A 700 -12.86 -30.17 4.60
CA ALA A 700 -12.15 -30.48 3.37
C ALA A 700 -12.22 -29.34 2.34
N ALA A 701 -13.32 -28.60 2.29
CA ALA A 701 -13.46 -27.43 1.45
C ALA A 701 -12.53 -26.29 1.89
N LEU A 702 -12.43 -26.01 3.19
CA LEU A 702 -11.51 -25.02 3.75
C LEU A 702 -10.04 -25.43 3.50
N GLN A 703 -9.69 -26.70 3.75
CA GLN A 703 -8.35 -27.21 3.49
C GLN A 703 -7.97 -27.08 2.01
N ARG A 704 -8.86 -27.41 1.07
CA ARG A 704 -8.65 -27.20 -0.36
C ARG A 704 -8.41 -25.71 -0.69
N SER A 705 -9.16 -24.80 -0.10
CA SER A 705 -8.97 -23.37 -0.30
C SER A 705 -7.56 -22.93 0.15
N PHE A 706 -7.09 -23.41 1.29
CA PHE A 706 -5.74 -23.12 1.80
C PHE A 706 -4.65 -23.65 0.87
N VAL A 707 -4.82 -24.88 0.36
CA VAL A 707 -3.88 -25.48 -0.62
C VAL A 707 -3.87 -24.68 -1.92
N VAL A 708 -5.03 -24.25 -2.41
CA VAL A 708 -5.11 -23.43 -3.63
C VAL A 708 -4.38 -22.09 -3.42
N THR A 709 -4.69 -21.37 -2.35
CA THR A 709 -4.00 -20.12 -2.01
C THR A 709 -2.50 -20.32 -1.87
N ARG A 710 -2.05 -21.41 -1.22
CA ARG A 710 -0.63 -21.71 -1.11
C ARG A 710 0.01 -22.04 -2.46
N ARG A 711 -0.68 -22.78 -3.34
CA ARG A 711 -0.15 -23.15 -4.67
C ARG A 711 -0.02 -21.92 -5.58
N GLU A 712 -0.94 -21.02 -5.51
CA GLU A 712 -0.77 -19.69 -6.12
C GLU A 712 0.52 -19.06 -5.62
N VAL A 713 0.84 -19.17 -4.31
CA VAL A 713 2.09 -18.70 -3.71
C VAL A 713 3.30 -19.44 -4.26
N VAL A 714 3.28 -20.75 -4.33
CA VAL A 714 4.48 -21.57 -4.57
C VAL A 714 4.74 -21.82 -6.06
N ASN A 715 3.71 -21.84 -6.92
CA ASN A 715 3.83 -22.21 -8.33
C ASN A 715 3.94 -21.01 -9.29
N ASP A 716 3.32 -19.87 -8.95
CA ASP A 716 3.23 -18.70 -9.84
C ASP A 716 4.05 -17.49 -9.36
N TYR A 717 4.91 -17.67 -8.34
CA TYR A 717 5.44 -16.54 -7.60
C TYR A 717 6.59 -15.81 -8.18
N THR A 718 6.38 -14.51 -8.07
CA THR A 718 7.40 -13.48 -8.17
C THR A 718 8.41 -13.61 -7.02
N THR A 719 9.59 -13.08 -7.25
CA THR A 719 10.65 -12.93 -6.25
C THR A 719 10.13 -12.28 -4.97
N ALA A 720 9.27 -11.24 -5.09
CA ALA A 720 8.73 -10.51 -3.94
C ALA A 720 7.85 -11.39 -3.03
N GLU A 721 7.05 -12.26 -3.60
CA GLU A 721 6.14 -13.15 -2.86
C GLU A 721 6.91 -14.28 -2.18
N TRP A 722 7.85 -14.90 -2.86
CA TRP A 722 8.73 -15.89 -2.24
C TRP A 722 9.52 -15.30 -1.07
N LYS A 723 10.09 -14.10 -1.26
CA LYS A 723 10.76 -13.37 -0.19
C LYS A 723 9.83 -13.20 1.02
N LYS A 724 8.60 -12.68 0.80
CA LYS A 724 7.61 -12.45 1.85
C LYS A 724 7.22 -13.75 2.56
N TYR A 725 7.00 -14.82 1.79
CA TYR A 725 6.61 -16.13 2.32
C TYR A 725 7.70 -16.72 3.23
N LEU A 726 8.94 -16.81 2.75
CA LEU A 726 10.04 -17.38 3.51
C LEU A 726 10.39 -16.54 4.75
N THR A 727 10.51 -15.21 4.59
CA THR A 727 10.85 -14.34 5.72
C THR A 727 9.74 -14.30 6.77
N GLY A 728 8.48 -14.27 6.36
CA GLY A 728 7.33 -14.29 7.27
C GLY A 728 7.30 -15.58 8.10
N ALA A 729 7.35 -16.72 7.43
CA ALA A 729 7.31 -18.03 8.10
C ALA A 729 8.47 -18.23 9.08
N LEU A 730 9.69 -17.87 8.66
CA LEU A 730 10.86 -17.99 9.54
C LEU A 730 10.81 -17.04 10.74
N ARG A 731 10.26 -15.83 10.56
CA ARG A 731 10.04 -14.88 11.66
C ARG A 731 8.90 -15.31 12.59
N ASP A 732 7.95 -16.10 12.10
CA ASP A 732 6.89 -16.71 12.92
C ASP A 732 7.34 -18.01 13.60
N GLY A 733 8.59 -18.44 13.39
CA GLY A 733 9.15 -19.65 14.01
C GLY A 733 8.80 -20.95 13.29
N GLU A 734 8.24 -20.86 12.08
CA GLU A 734 8.00 -22.02 11.24
C GLU A 734 9.31 -22.53 10.63
N THR A 735 9.44 -23.82 10.42
CA THR A 735 10.64 -24.42 9.84
C THR A 735 10.49 -24.63 8.33
N LEU A 736 11.61 -24.66 7.59
CA LEU A 736 11.58 -24.96 6.16
C LEU A 736 11.04 -26.37 5.89
N ASP A 737 11.27 -27.31 6.81
CA ASP A 737 10.78 -28.70 6.70
C ASP A 737 9.25 -28.75 6.84
N ASP A 738 8.68 -27.99 7.81
CA ASP A 738 7.22 -27.86 7.96
C ASP A 738 6.61 -27.21 6.70
N LEU A 739 7.23 -26.18 6.19
CA LEU A 739 6.77 -25.53 4.96
C LEU A 739 6.80 -26.47 3.74
N ALA A 740 7.77 -27.36 3.66
CA ALA A 740 7.81 -28.37 2.61
C ALA A 740 6.68 -29.40 2.74
N GLN A 741 6.27 -29.69 3.98
CA GLN A 741 5.20 -30.65 4.32
C GLN A 741 3.84 -29.98 4.56
N TYR A 742 3.65 -28.74 4.12
CA TYR A 742 2.45 -27.94 4.39
C TYR A 742 1.15 -28.69 4.11
N ASP A 743 1.01 -29.27 2.91
CA ASP A 743 -0.22 -29.97 2.50
C ASP A 743 -0.50 -31.18 3.40
N GLU A 744 0.55 -31.96 3.76
CA GLU A 744 0.45 -33.12 4.65
C GLU A 744 0.02 -32.70 6.06
N ILE A 745 0.65 -31.65 6.59
CA ILE A 745 0.31 -31.09 7.90
C ILE A 745 -1.14 -30.58 7.91
N LEU A 746 -1.54 -29.83 6.88
CA LEU A 746 -2.90 -29.29 6.77
C LEU A 746 -3.96 -30.41 6.70
N TYR A 747 -3.77 -31.40 5.83
CA TYR A 747 -4.73 -32.51 5.71
C TYR A 747 -4.72 -33.49 6.88
N SER A 748 -3.71 -33.44 7.75
CA SER A 748 -3.70 -34.19 9.00
C SER A 748 -4.65 -33.64 10.07
N ILE A 749 -5.18 -32.42 9.88
CA ILE A 749 -6.11 -31.77 10.80
C ILE A 749 -7.51 -32.38 10.59
N THR A 750 -8.08 -32.92 11.66
CA THR A 750 -9.40 -33.57 11.66
C THR A 750 -10.49 -32.65 12.24
N PRO A 751 -11.80 -32.95 12.03
CA PRO A 751 -12.89 -32.22 12.69
C PRO A 751 -12.78 -32.23 14.23
N ALA A 752 -12.32 -33.34 14.82
CA ALA A 752 -12.11 -33.44 16.25
C ALA A 752 -10.97 -32.52 16.77
N ASP A 753 -9.85 -32.46 16.04
CA ASP A 753 -8.77 -31.52 16.36
C ASP A 753 -9.25 -30.07 16.31
N LEU A 754 -10.08 -29.72 15.30
CA LEU A 754 -10.59 -28.37 15.15
C LEU A 754 -11.58 -27.99 16.26
N LYS A 755 -12.42 -28.93 16.70
CA LYS A 755 -13.31 -28.75 17.86
C LYS A 755 -12.49 -28.50 19.12
N GLU A 756 -11.45 -29.31 19.36
CA GLU A 756 -10.55 -29.13 20.51
C GLU A 756 -9.88 -27.75 20.46
N ALA A 757 -9.45 -27.31 19.25
CA ALA A 757 -8.87 -25.98 19.05
C ALA A 757 -9.89 -24.86 19.34
N CYS A 758 -11.16 -25.01 18.93
CA CYS A 758 -12.21 -24.06 19.29
C CYS A 758 -12.39 -23.95 20.82
N CYS A 759 -12.40 -25.06 21.52
CA CYS A 759 -12.46 -25.08 23.01
C CYS A 759 -11.24 -24.36 23.63
N LYS A 760 -10.04 -24.59 23.07
CA LYS A 760 -8.79 -24.07 23.61
C LYS A 760 -8.65 -22.55 23.33
N TYR A 761 -8.91 -22.12 22.09
CA TYR A 761 -8.57 -20.80 21.62
C TYR A 761 -9.71 -19.77 21.71
N LEU A 762 -10.96 -20.21 21.87
CA LEU A 762 -12.13 -19.33 22.05
C LEU A 762 -12.62 -19.36 23.50
N ASN A 763 -11.69 -19.39 24.46
CA ASN A 763 -12.02 -19.49 25.86
C ASN A 763 -12.54 -18.16 26.42
N MET A 764 -13.71 -18.19 27.05
CA MET A 764 -14.35 -17.03 27.69
C MET A 764 -13.55 -16.42 28.85
N GLU A 765 -12.69 -17.21 29.50
CA GLU A 765 -11.76 -16.72 30.53
C GLU A 765 -10.67 -15.78 29.97
N ASN A 766 -10.39 -15.92 28.69
CA ASN A 766 -9.42 -15.10 27.95
C ASN A 766 -10.13 -14.33 26.83
N SER A 767 -11.15 -13.56 27.19
CA SER A 767 -11.93 -12.77 26.23
C SER A 767 -12.17 -11.35 26.73
N GLY A 768 -12.51 -10.45 25.84
CA GLY A 768 -12.87 -9.08 26.15
C GLY A 768 -13.84 -8.52 25.14
N LEU A 769 -14.75 -7.66 25.58
CA LEU A 769 -15.67 -6.93 24.73
C LEU A 769 -15.40 -5.44 24.86
N LEU A 770 -14.84 -4.86 23.85
CA LEU A 770 -14.67 -3.42 23.72
C LEU A 770 -15.78 -2.86 22.84
N MET A 771 -16.37 -1.74 23.22
CA MET A 771 -17.47 -1.13 22.47
C MET A 771 -17.31 0.37 22.42
N MET A 772 -17.48 0.95 21.22
CA MET A 772 -17.78 2.36 21.06
C MET A 772 -19.30 2.50 20.95
N GLN A 773 -19.93 3.07 21.96
CA GLN A 773 -21.39 3.21 22.06
C GLN A 773 -21.79 4.68 22.13
N GLY A 774 -22.73 5.10 21.25
CA GLY A 774 -23.37 6.40 21.35
C GLY A 774 -24.36 6.44 22.50
N GLU A 775 -24.60 7.63 23.07
CA GLU A 775 -25.62 7.82 24.06
C GLU A 775 -27.00 7.58 23.43
N ASP A 776 -27.86 6.78 24.08
CA ASP A 776 -29.27 6.67 23.73
C ASP A 776 -29.96 7.97 24.17
N LYS A 777 -30.49 8.75 23.24
CA LYS A 777 -31.38 9.87 23.50
C LYS A 777 -32.83 9.43 23.56
#